data_dcce1089c66043ea118644b4d109f47d
#
_entry.id   dcce1089c66043ea118644b4d109f47d
#
_cell.length_a   1.000
_cell.length_b   1.000
_cell.length_c   1.000
_cell.angle_alpha   90.00
_cell.angle_beta   90.00
_cell.angle_gamma   90.00
#
_symmetry.space_group_name_H-M   'P 1'
#
loop_
_entity.id
_entity.type
_entity.pdbx_description
1 polymer ?
#
loop_
_entity_poly.entity_id
_entity_poly.type
_entity_poly.pdbx_seq_one_letter_code
_entity_poly.pdbx_strand_id
1 'polypeptide(L)'
;MKKSIYIAIIGSLVCLHAYAQPTIRLTDTTLMHEMRATPSPLDKAVVKDRAVSFQWPLHAEVSVAEELLDGVKSAAPKTDKSKLRYQVRYSQDAALKNNVTLADTRWPFFNPEKALIAGKWYWQYGYVEKGKTIWSKVLQFTVEDNPQKFCPPALKTVLAGLPKSHPRVWVMKDEWKEFMKKSKSSTEYQWYIEVADKAVNSPLPSVDKIDTRGAENLDNEVKRQALITRESRRIIDKEETNTEALIRAYLLTQDKRYYEAAIARVLEMISWSDHKNVAGDFNAATMLSLCSMAYDSFYGLLSDDLKALLLKEIKHRGEEFYANFNNRLENHIADNHVWQMTLRIFTMAAFSVYGELPEADTWVDYCYNVWLARFPGLNKDGGWHNGDSYFTVNTRTLIEVPYYYSKLSGFDFFSDPWYQGSIMYTIFQQPPFSKSAGNGSSHMNVARPNSIRVSYTDALARLTGNTYAADYTRRTLEKEPNYLKKALLAKPGDLAWFRLQCNKPLPQGAGLADLPMGYVFPETGLASFMTNWNSVGRNAMISFRSSPYGSTSHALANQNAFNTFYGGSSLFYSSGHHISFIDEHSVYCHRATRAHNTILVNGMGQRIGTEGYGWIPRYYVGEKIGYVVGDASNAYGKVISPLWLERGKQAKLDYSPANGWDENHLKTFRRHIVELGTSGLAFIYDELEADEPVTWSYLLHTVINPMTVKENPNYVHIQATNKNGASDAFLFSSGKLTTETTDKFFVPAVNWLRADSKGNFAPYANHWHFTATSSKQKVYRFATIINTHALARPAAEPEILKDGRIKVGSWIIKVNTSAEGTPMFFIRSTKVGEDVNITYKGDATIVREDGYETTLTDKFPELEI
;
A
#
# COMPACT_ATOMS: atom_id res chain seq x y z
N MET A 1 63.58 -1.67 29.01
CA MET A 1 63.31 -1.48 27.57
C MET A 1 61.96 -2.03 27.08
N LYS A 2 61.20 -2.88 27.78
CA LYS A 2 59.90 -3.39 27.32
C LYS A 2 58.66 -2.55 27.70
N LYS A 3 58.75 -1.60 28.62
CA LYS A 3 57.61 -0.72 28.99
C LYS A 3 57.48 0.55 28.15
N SER A 4 58.56 1.01 27.53
CA SER A 4 58.53 2.21 26.71
C SER A 4 57.94 1.99 25.29
N ILE A 5 58.02 0.77 24.77
CA ILE A 5 57.50 0.40 23.46
C ILE A 5 55.96 0.28 23.48
N TYR A 6 55.34 -0.16 24.59
CA TYR A 6 53.88 -0.27 24.73
C TYR A 6 53.20 1.10 24.84
N ILE A 7 53.83 2.12 25.43
CA ILE A 7 53.27 3.45 25.55
C ILE A 7 53.30 4.18 24.20
N ALA A 8 54.33 3.94 23.37
CA ALA A 8 54.40 4.51 22.02
C ALA A 8 53.38 3.92 21.04
N ILE A 9 53.03 2.64 21.17
CA ILE A 9 52.02 1.97 20.31
C ILE A 9 50.60 2.38 20.72
N ILE A 10 50.32 2.55 22.01
CA ILE A 10 49.00 3.03 22.49
C ILE A 10 48.80 4.52 22.13
N GLY A 11 49.86 5.32 22.22
CA GLY A 11 49.82 6.73 21.84
C GLY A 11 49.58 6.94 20.33
N SER A 12 50.17 6.10 19.48
CA SER A 12 49.95 6.16 18.02
C SER A 12 48.56 5.63 17.57
N LEU A 13 48.00 4.65 18.28
CA LEU A 13 46.64 4.19 18.04
C LEU A 13 45.58 5.21 18.48
N VAL A 14 45.80 5.91 19.56
CA VAL A 14 44.88 6.98 20.02
C VAL A 14 44.95 8.21 19.10
N CYS A 15 46.11 8.55 18.56
CA CYS A 15 46.22 9.63 17.59
C CYS A 15 45.64 9.32 16.23
N LEU A 16 45.60 8.04 15.80
CA LEU A 16 44.96 7.65 14.52
C LEU A 16 43.42 7.68 14.59
N HIS A 17 42.82 7.55 15.78
CA HIS A 17 41.37 7.69 15.93
C HIS A 17 40.90 9.14 16.05
N ALA A 18 41.77 10.09 16.32
CA ALA A 18 41.40 11.50 16.48
C ALA A 18 41.23 12.28 15.18
N TYR A 19 41.61 11.70 14.02
CA TYR A 19 41.52 12.36 12.72
C TYR A 19 40.45 11.83 11.76
N ALA A 20 39.79 10.72 12.09
CA ALA A 20 38.65 10.27 11.30
C ALA A 20 37.40 11.03 11.73
N GLN A 21 36.93 11.96 10.90
CA GLN A 21 35.61 12.55 11.12
C GLN A 21 34.56 11.43 11.08
N PRO A 22 33.64 11.37 12.06
CA PRO A 22 32.59 10.40 12.03
C PRO A 22 31.75 10.60 10.74
N THR A 23 31.61 9.57 9.96
CA THR A 23 30.76 9.57 8.77
C THR A 23 29.53 8.74 9.04
N ILE A 24 28.37 9.24 8.61
CA ILE A 24 27.13 8.48 8.66
C ILE A 24 27.24 7.35 7.63
N ARG A 25 27.05 6.13 8.07
CA ARG A 25 27.00 4.95 7.21
C ARG A 25 25.65 4.29 7.33
N LEU A 26 25.00 4.07 6.21
CA LEU A 26 23.85 3.19 6.14
C LEU A 26 24.32 1.75 6.16
N THR A 27 23.63 0.92 6.92
CA THR A 27 23.85 -0.53 6.97
C THR A 27 22.66 -1.23 6.33
N ASP A 28 22.86 -2.44 5.85
CA ASP A 28 21.77 -3.28 5.34
C ASP A 28 20.65 -3.43 6.37
N THR A 29 21.00 -3.55 7.65
CA THR A 29 20.05 -3.61 8.74
C THR A 29 19.20 -2.36 8.85
N THR A 30 19.79 -1.18 8.74
CA THR A 30 19.06 0.11 8.75
C THR A 30 18.06 0.15 7.59
N LEU A 31 18.46 -0.22 6.39
CA LEU A 31 17.60 -0.21 5.23
C LEU A 31 16.46 -1.21 5.34
N MET A 32 16.72 -2.41 5.82
CA MET A 32 15.72 -3.44 5.98
C MET A 32 14.68 -3.07 7.04
N HIS A 33 15.11 -2.52 8.19
CA HIS A 33 14.20 -2.11 9.26
C HIS A 33 13.41 -0.85 8.92
N GLU A 34 14.05 0.09 8.25
CA GLU A 34 13.46 1.37 7.91
C GLU A 34 12.89 1.39 6.50
N MET A 35 12.82 0.24 5.89
CA MET A 35 12.20 -0.01 4.61
C MET A 35 12.26 1.18 3.66
N ARG A 36 13.26 1.25 2.82
CA ARG A 36 13.48 2.38 1.92
C ARG A 36 13.81 3.72 2.57
N ALA A 37 14.23 3.70 3.82
CA ALA A 37 14.88 4.85 4.43
C ALA A 37 16.25 5.10 3.75
N THR A 38 16.29 4.90 2.44
CA THR A 38 17.45 5.18 1.63
C THR A 38 17.52 6.66 1.35
N PRO A 39 18.74 7.20 1.19
CA PRO A 39 18.89 8.54 0.65
C PRO A 39 18.22 8.63 -0.73
N SER A 40 17.45 9.68 -0.97
CA SER A 40 16.88 9.97 -2.30
C SER A 40 17.24 11.39 -2.70
N PRO A 41 17.76 11.62 -3.91
CA PRO A 41 18.09 10.63 -4.95
C PRO A 41 19.18 9.65 -4.53
N LEU A 42 19.05 8.39 -4.94
CA LEU A 42 20.08 7.37 -4.71
C LEU A 42 21.41 7.73 -5.39
N ASP A 43 22.50 7.12 -4.93
CA ASP A 43 23.79 7.27 -5.59
C ASP A 43 23.71 6.76 -7.05
N LYS A 44 24.13 7.61 -7.98
CA LYS A 44 24.07 7.41 -9.45
C LYS A 44 22.66 7.37 -10.05
N ALA A 45 21.63 7.71 -9.30
CA ALA A 45 20.26 7.80 -9.84
C ALA A 45 20.15 8.81 -10.98
N VAL A 46 19.18 8.58 -11.86
CA VAL A 46 18.78 9.52 -12.90
C VAL A 46 17.42 10.10 -12.54
N VAL A 47 17.36 11.41 -12.38
CA VAL A 47 16.13 12.15 -12.07
C VAL A 47 15.58 12.74 -13.36
N LYS A 48 14.35 12.39 -13.66
CA LYS A 48 13.56 12.86 -14.80
C LYS A 48 12.12 13.09 -14.38
N ASP A 49 11.33 13.75 -15.17
CA ASP A 49 9.89 13.97 -14.99
C ASP A 49 9.46 14.76 -13.73
N ARG A 50 10.19 14.70 -12.62
CA ARG A 50 9.87 15.40 -11.35
C ARG A 50 11.03 16.27 -10.88
N ALA A 51 10.71 17.37 -10.19
CA ALA A 51 11.69 18.12 -9.43
C ALA A 51 12.33 17.25 -8.34
N VAL A 52 13.61 17.49 -8.07
CA VAL A 52 14.35 16.78 -7.02
C VAL A 52 13.73 17.06 -5.65
N SER A 53 13.49 16.01 -4.89
CA SER A 53 13.17 16.04 -3.48
C SER A 53 14.20 15.21 -2.74
N PHE A 54 14.93 15.83 -1.82
CA PHE A 54 15.94 15.15 -1.01
C PHE A 54 15.30 14.51 0.19
N GLN A 55 15.68 13.26 0.47
CA GLN A 55 15.22 12.48 1.61
C GLN A 55 16.39 11.67 2.18
N TRP A 56 16.34 11.35 3.46
CA TRP A 56 17.38 10.55 4.13
C TRP A 56 16.85 9.89 5.39
N PRO A 57 17.57 8.86 5.93
CA PRO A 57 17.20 8.20 7.17
C PRO A 57 17.09 9.17 8.36
N LEU A 58 16.31 8.77 9.35
CA LEU A 58 16.24 9.48 10.63
C LEU A 58 17.61 9.60 11.32
N HIS A 59 17.72 10.60 12.20
CA HIS A 59 18.87 10.74 13.08
C HIS A 59 19.10 9.48 13.92
N ALA A 60 20.35 9.08 14.10
CA ALA A 60 20.72 7.88 14.83
C ALA A 60 20.26 7.83 16.30
N GLU A 61 19.97 9.01 16.91
CA GLU A 61 19.41 9.09 18.26
C GLU A 61 17.94 8.58 18.33
N VAL A 62 17.23 8.54 17.20
CA VAL A 62 15.90 7.94 17.12
C VAL A 62 16.07 6.48 16.78
N SER A 63 15.73 5.59 17.70
CA SER A 63 15.82 4.16 17.41
C SER A 63 14.76 3.72 16.41
N VAL A 64 15.12 2.80 15.55
CA VAL A 64 14.15 2.15 14.63
C VAL A 64 12.99 1.53 15.40
N ALA A 65 13.26 0.92 16.56
CA ALA A 65 12.22 0.34 17.41
C ALA A 65 11.25 1.43 17.93
N GLU A 66 11.76 2.58 18.36
CA GLU A 66 10.93 3.72 18.81
C GLU A 66 10.03 4.23 17.70
N GLU A 67 10.57 4.37 16.49
CA GLU A 67 9.84 4.84 15.33
C GLU A 67 8.76 3.84 14.87
N LEU A 68 9.09 2.55 14.82
CA LEU A 68 8.18 1.49 14.39
C LEU A 68 7.10 1.16 15.42
N LEU A 69 7.34 1.43 16.69
CA LEU A 69 6.43 1.13 17.80
C LEU A 69 5.41 2.25 18.06
N ASP A 70 5.32 3.24 17.20
CA ASP A 70 4.32 4.29 17.36
C ASP A 70 2.89 3.72 17.36
N GLY A 71 2.08 4.23 18.28
CA GLY A 71 0.75 3.65 18.57
C GLY A 71 0.79 2.37 19.42
N VAL A 72 1.97 1.80 19.68
CA VAL A 72 2.20 0.73 20.65
C VAL A 72 2.80 1.37 21.90
N LYS A 73 2.22 1.16 23.07
CA LYS A 73 2.77 1.69 24.33
C LYS A 73 4.15 1.06 24.59
N SER A 74 5.21 1.78 24.23
CA SER A 74 6.59 1.39 24.51
C SER A 74 7.01 1.94 25.88
N ALA A 75 7.76 1.14 26.64
CA ALA A 75 8.40 1.57 27.87
C ALA A 75 9.71 2.36 27.64
N ALA A 76 10.19 2.43 26.39
CA ALA A 76 11.40 3.17 26.06
C ALA A 76 11.15 4.69 26.12
N PRO A 77 12.10 5.48 26.62
CA PRO A 77 11.97 6.94 26.58
C PRO A 77 11.92 7.40 25.13
N LYS A 78 10.90 8.20 24.80
CA LYS A 78 10.76 8.75 23.45
C LYS A 78 11.75 9.88 23.22
N THR A 79 12.43 9.85 22.10
CA THR A 79 13.27 10.97 21.65
C THR A 79 12.42 12.22 21.42
N ASP A 80 12.86 13.35 21.91
CA ASP A 80 12.21 14.64 21.63
C ASP A 80 12.52 15.08 20.20
N LYS A 81 11.67 14.65 19.29
CA LYS A 81 11.82 14.92 17.85
C LYS A 81 11.82 16.40 17.49
N SER A 82 11.28 17.27 18.35
CA SER A 82 11.29 18.72 18.14
C SER A 82 12.69 19.32 18.17
N LYS A 83 13.63 18.63 18.81
CA LYS A 83 15.04 19.03 18.92
C LYS A 83 15.90 18.55 17.77
N LEU A 84 15.44 17.59 16.97
CA LEU A 84 16.20 17.10 15.83
C LEU A 84 16.37 18.21 14.79
N ARG A 85 17.57 18.26 14.20
CA ARG A 85 17.92 19.20 13.14
C ARG A 85 18.79 18.48 12.14
N TYR A 86 18.56 18.83 10.88
CA TYR A 86 19.24 18.26 9.74
C TYR A 86 19.78 19.37 8.84
N GLN A 87 20.78 19.03 8.08
CA GLN A 87 21.26 19.86 6.97
C GLN A 87 21.36 19.04 5.71
N VAL A 88 21.13 19.68 4.58
CA VAL A 88 21.41 19.13 3.25
C VAL A 88 22.26 20.12 2.48
N ARG A 89 23.27 19.62 1.78
CA ARG A 89 24.04 20.42 0.84
C ARG A 89 24.16 19.74 -0.50
N TYR A 90 24.09 20.53 -1.56
CA TYR A 90 24.16 20.01 -2.92
C TYR A 90 24.80 21.03 -3.88
N SER A 91 25.51 20.52 -4.90
CA SER A 91 26.20 21.30 -5.92
C SER A 91 26.47 20.44 -7.15
N GLN A 92 26.81 21.08 -8.28
CA GLN A 92 27.42 20.39 -9.43
C GLN A 92 28.94 20.19 -9.25
N ASP A 93 29.54 20.75 -8.20
CA ASP A 93 30.95 20.52 -7.85
C ASP A 93 31.07 19.25 -6.99
N ALA A 94 31.79 18.25 -7.50
CA ALA A 94 32.01 16.97 -6.82
C ALA A 94 32.65 17.10 -5.44
N ALA A 95 33.44 18.15 -5.21
CA ALA A 95 34.09 18.42 -3.93
C ALA A 95 33.18 19.15 -2.96
N LEU A 96 31.97 19.57 -3.37
CA LEU A 96 31.02 20.36 -2.60
C LEU A 96 31.68 21.62 -1.99
N LYS A 97 32.52 22.32 -2.76
CA LYS A 97 33.22 23.56 -2.35
C LYS A 97 32.67 24.79 -3.06
N ASN A 98 32.30 24.65 -4.34
CA ASN A 98 31.86 25.75 -5.18
C ASN A 98 30.37 25.69 -5.43
N ASN A 99 29.70 26.85 -5.43
CA ASN A 99 28.25 26.98 -5.74
C ASN A 99 27.38 26.01 -4.92
N VAL A 100 27.75 25.79 -3.65
CA VAL A 100 27.03 24.87 -2.76
C VAL A 100 25.78 25.54 -2.22
N THR A 101 24.63 24.90 -2.41
CA THR A 101 23.43 25.23 -1.66
C THR A 101 23.46 24.45 -0.35
N LEU A 102 23.35 25.15 0.77
CA LEU A 102 23.22 24.58 2.10
C LEU A 102 21.86 24.98 2.65
N ALA A 103 21.10 24.01 3.12
CA ALA A 103 19.81 24.25 3.75
C ALA A 103 19.69 23.51 5.09
N ASP A 104 19.08 24.19 6.05
CA ASP A 104 18.68 23.63 7.35
C ASP A 104 17.24 23.14 7.28
N THR A 105 16.95 21.99 7.91
CA THR A 105 15.58 21.48 8.00
C THR A 105 15.32 20.80 9.33
N ARG A 106 14.06 20.80 9.73
CA ARG A 106 13.54 20.12 10.93
C ARG A 106 13.20 18.65 10.65
N TRP A 107 13.14 18.24 9.38
CA TRP A 107 12.65 16.94 8.94
C TRP A 107 13.71 16.23 8.11
N PRO A 108 13.67 14.90 7.98
CA PRO A 108 14.63 14.14 7.18
C PRO A 108 14.34 14.21 5.67
N PHE A 109 13.90 15.36 5.21
CA PHE A 109 13.64 15.66 3.79
C PHE A 109 13.77 17.16 3.53
N PHE A 110 13.99 17.48 2.25
CA PHE A 110 14.09 18.87 1.79
C PHE A 110 13.67 18.97 0.32
N ASN A 111 12.84 19.93 -0.01
CA ASN A 111 12.41 20.23 -1.38
C ASN A 111 13.04 21.55 -1.81
N PRO A 112 13.94 21.55 -2.84
CA PRO A 112 14.33 22.77 -3.50
C PRO A 112 13.09 23.46 -4.10
N GLU A 113 12.96 24.76 -3.89
CA GLU A 113 11.81 25.52 -4.40
C GLU A 113 11.88 25.80 -5.92
N LYS A 114 12.82 25.15 -6.62
CA LYS A 114 13.07 25.28 -8.06
C LYS A 114 13.60 23.99 -8.65
N ALA A 115 13.33 23.79 -9.93
CA ALA A 115 13.95 22.72 -10.70
C ALA A 115 15.47 22.90 -10.73
N LEU A 116 16.21 21.80 -10.58
CA LEU A 116 17.66 21.79 -10.79
C LEU A 116 17.95 21.70 -12.27
N ILE A 117 18.99 22.39 -12.74
CA ILE A 117 19.43 22.33 -14.13
C ILE A 117 20.01 20.96 -14.47
N ALA A 118 19.95 20.58 -15.74
CA ALA A 118 20.51 19.32 -16.24
C ALA A 118 22.00 19.16 -15.91
N GLY A 119 22.42 17.92 -15.76
CA GLY A 119 23.79 17.54 -15.48
C GLY A 119 23.98 16.77 -14.19
N LYS A 120 25.23 16.52 -13.85
CA LYS A 120 25.59 15.80 -12.61
C LYS A 120 25.51 16.71 -11.40
N TRP A 121 24.95 16.18 -10.33
CA TRP A 121 24.82 16.80 -9.04
C TRP A 121 25.41 15.91 -7.95
N TYR A 122 25.96 16.52 -6.93
CA TYR A 122 26.54 15.87 -5.76
C TYR A 122 25.85 16.43 -4.53
N TRP A 123 25.59 15.58 -3.55
CA TRP A 123 24.89 16.00 -2.34
C TRP A 123 25.26 15.19 -1.11
N GLN A 124 25.01 15.75 0.04
CA GLN A 124 25.13 15.12 1.34
C GLN A 124 23.99 15.58 2.24
N TYR A 125 23.56 14.69 3.10
CA TYR A 125 22.75 15.06 4.25
C TYR A 125 23.58 14.98 5.52
N GLY A 126 23.16 15.70 6.57
CA GLY A 126 23.87 15.75 7.83
C GLY A 126 22.94 15.84 9.01
N TYR A 127 23.37 15.23 10.10
CA TYR A 127 22.73 15.30 11.40
C TYR A 127 23.40 16.37 12.25
N VAL A 128 22.63 17.27 12.85
CA VAL A 128 23.19 18.35 13.68
C VAL A 128 23.21 17.88 15.13
N GLU A 129 24.42 17.65 15.66
CA GLU A 129 24.68 17.23 17.03
C GLU A 129 25.54 18.28 17.74
N LYS A 130 25.07 18.80 18.87
CA LYS A 130 25.79 19.79 19.70
C LYS A 130 26.38 20.92 18.87
N GLY A 131 25.62 21.41 17.87
CA GLY A 131 26.02 22.50 16.99
C GLY A 131 27.06 22.16 15.91
N LYS A 132 27.37 20.88 15.74
CA LYS A 132 28.19 20.36 14.63
C LYS A 132 27.38 19.45 13.74
N THR A 133 27.65 19.49 12.44
CA THR A 133 26.98 18.60 11.48
C THR A 133 27.87 17.41 11.16
N ILE A 134 27.30 16.22 11.35
CA ILE A 134 27.91 14.96 10.96
C ILE A 134 27.35 14.64 9.57
N TRP A 135 28.21 14.69 8.55
CA TRP A 135 27.83 14.52 7.16
C TRP A 135 27.89 13.05 6.69
N SER A 136 26.94 12.66 5.85
CA SER A 136 27.00 11.40 5.10
C SER A 136 28.18 11.37 4.12
N LYS A 137 28.42 10.20 3.49
CA LYS A 137 29.23 10.18 2.26
C LYS A 137 28.63 11.10 1.20
N VAL A 138 29.44 11.55 0.25
CA VAL A 138 28.94 12.27 -0.93
C VAL A 138 28.20 11.30 -1.83
N LEU A 139 26.98 11.63 -2.17
CA LEU A 139 26.14 10.93 -3.14
C LEU A 139 26.07 11.73 -4.42
N GLN A 140 25.87 11.07 -5.56
CA GLN A 140 25.73 11.74 -6.87
C GLN A 140 24.43 11.29 -7.56
N PHE A 141 23.88 12.17 -8.40
CA PHE A 141 22.78 11.87 -9.28
C PHE A 141 22.88 12.69 -10.57
N THR A 142 22.12 12.33 -11.57
CA THR A 142 22.05 13.07 -12.83
C THR A 142 20.64 13.58 -13.04
N VAL A 143 20.51 14.86 -13.35
CA VAL A 143 19.25 15.45 -13.85
C VAL A 143 19.30 15.42 -15.38
N GLU A 144 18.31 14.77 -16.02
CA GLU A 144 18.21 14.70 -17.48
C GLU A 144 17.97 16.07 -18.11
N ASP A 145 18.39 16.21 -19.36
CA ASP A 145 18.21 17.43 -20.17
C ASP A 145 16.77 17.51 -20.74
N ASN A 146 15.80 17.06 -19.98
CA ASN A 146 14.39 17.22 -20.30
C ASN A 146 13.71 18.07 -19.24
N PRO A 147 12.78 18.98 -19.64
CA PRO A 147 12.05 19.75 -18.65
C PRO A 147 11.29 18.81 -17.72
N GLN A 148 11.55 18.93 -16.44
CA GLN A 148 10.83 18.21 -15.39
C GLN A 148 9.34 18.59 -15.49
N LYS A 149 8.48 17.61 -15.72
CA LYS A 149 7.04 17.82 -15.94
C LYS A 149 6.33 18.27 -14.67
N PHE A 150 6.82 17.80 -13.52
CA PHE A 150 6.25 18.11 -12.21
C PHE A 150 7.25 18.93 -11.38
N CYS A 151 7.04 20.26 -11.35
CA CYS A 151 7.84 21.23 -10.59
C CYS A 151 6.91 22.09 -9.74
N PRO A 152 6.44 21.60 -8.59
CA PRO A 152 5.50 22.33 -7.76
C PRO A 152 6.11 23.63 -7.25
N PRO A 153 5.28 24.70 -7.05
CA PRO A 153 5.75 26.01 -6.62
C PRO A 153 6.22 25.99 -5.17
N ALA A 154 6.92 27.02 -4.75
CA ALA A 154 7.24 27.24 -3.34
C ALA A 154 5.96 27.42 -2.50
N LEU A 155 6.01 27.02 -1.22
CA LEU A 155 4.86 27.16 -0.30
C LEU A 155 4.30 28.59 -0.26
N LYS A 156 5.17 29.62 -0.31
CA LYS A 156 4.71 31.03 -0.35
C LYS A 156 3.74 31.32 -1.50
N THR A 157 3.87 30.64 -2.63
CA THR A 157 2.94 30.80 -3.76
C THR A 157 1.58 30.19 -3.44
N VAL A 158 1.56 29.03 -2.79
CA VAL A 158 0.32 28.38 -2.30
C VAL A 158 -0.38 29.27 -1.28
N LEU A 159 0.38 29.81 -0.31
CA LEU A 159 -0.15 30.69 0.74
C LEU A 159 -0.64 32.04 0.20
N ALA A 160 -0.05 32.55 -0.87
CA ALA A 160 -0.52 33.77 -1.53
C ALA A 160 -1.94 33.62 -2.12
N GLY A 161 -2.35 32.40 -2.48
CA GLY A 161 -3.71 32.10 -2.92
C GLY A 161 -4.71 31.83 -1.80
N LEU A 162 -4.27 31.73 -0.55
CA LEU A 162 -5.14 31.46 0.58
C LEU A 162 -5.93 32.71 0.98
N PRO A 163 -7.29 32.70 0.91
CA PRO A 163 -8.09 33.82 1.36
C PRO A 163 -7.92 34.11 2.84
N LYS A 164 -7.94 35.39 3.22
CA LYS A 164 -7.93 35.81 4.64
C LYS A 164 -9.28 35.59 5.32
N SER A 165 -10.37 35.58 4.53
CA SER A 165 -11.74 35.45 5.05
C SER A 165 -12.24 34.01 4.98
N HIS A 166 -13.09 33.62 5.92
CA HIS A 166 -13.77 32.32 5.96
C HIS A 166 -15.16 32.36 5.27
N PRO A 167 -15.62 31.22 4.76
CA PRO A 167 -14.91 29.96 4.58
C PRO A 167 -13.79 30.07 3.54
N ARG A 168 -12.73 29.26 3.69
CA ARG A 168 -11.55 29.31 2.81
C ARG A 168 -10.95 27.95 2.43
N VAL A 169 -11.45 26.86 3.02
CA VAL A 169 -10.94 25.50 2.75
C VAL A 169 -11.94 24.71 1.92
N TRP A 170 -13.14 24.46 2.41
CA TRP A 170 -14.11 23.62 1.70
C TRP A 170 -14.88 24.36 0.60
N VAL A 171 -15.05 25.64 0.75
CA VAL A 171 -15.47 26.59 -0.28
C VAL A 171 -14.79 27.92 -0.01
N MET A 172 -14.40 28.66 -1.02
CA MET A 172 -13.83 29.99 -0.82
C MET A 172 -14.92 31.06 -0.71
N LYS A 173 -14.77 32.01 0.19
CA LYS A 173 -15.77 33.04 0.53
C LYS A 173 -16.28 33.80 -0.68
N ASP A 174 -15.38 34.20 -1.56
CA ASP A 174 -15.69 34.94 -2.77
C ASP A 174 -16.41 34.10 -3.84
N GLU A 175 -16.17 32.81 -3.89
CA GLU A 175 -16.84 31.87 -4.80
C GLU A 175 -18.15 31.30 -4.25
N TRP A 176 -18.41 31.45 -2.96
CA TRP A 176 -19.48 30.71 -2.24
C TRP A 176 -20.86 30.88 -2.85
N LYS A 177 -21.24 32.10 -3.19
CA LYS A 177 -22.55 32.41 -3.79
C LYS A 177 -22.76 31.70 -5.14
N GLU A 178 -21.73 31.72 -5.97
CA GLU A 178 -21.77 31.04 -7.27
C GLU A 178 -21.73 29.54 -7.15
N PHE A 179 -20.93 29.01 -6.18
CA PHE A 179 -20.88 27.61 -5.85
C PHE A 179 -22.24 27.07 -5.42
N MET A 180 -22.96 27.77 -4.53
CA MET A 180 -24.32 27.37 -4.13
C MET A 180 -25.29 27.34 -5.34
N LYS A 181 -25.21 28.34 -6.20
CA LYS A 181 -26.08 28.42 -7.39
C LYS A 181 -25.83 27.24 -8.33
N LYS A 182 -24.57 26.98 -8.67
CA LYS A 182 -24.19 25.88 -9.58
C LYS A 182 -24.50 24.51 -9.00
N SER A 183 -24.36 24.32 -7.69
CA SER A 183 -24.56 23.04 -7.04
C SER A 183 -26.01 22.57 -7.03
N LYS A 184 -27.00 23.49 -7.04
CA LYS A 184 -28.44 23.17 -6.86
C LYS A 184 -28.99 22.15 -7.85
N SER A 185 -28.49 22.12 -9.09
CA SER A 185 -28.95 21.20 -10.14
C SER A 185 -28.23 19.85 -10.12
N SER A 186 -27.25 19.66 -9.25
CA SER A 186 -26.47 18.42 -9.19
C SER A 186 -27.12 17.34 -8.35
N THR A 187 -26.84 16.10 -8.69
CA THR A 187 -27.28 14.92 -7.92
C THR A 187 -26.63 14.89 -6.54
N GLU A 188 -25.37 15.31 -6.43
CA GLU A 188 -24.61 15.36 -5.21
C GLU A 188 -25.20 16.33 -4.19
N TYR A 189 -25.74 17.46 -4.65
CA TYR A 189 -26.48 18.40 -3.81
C TYR A 189 -27.63 17.69 -3.12
N GLN A 190 -28.46 16.96 -3.87
CA GLN A 190 -29.60 16.24 -3.32
C GLN A 190 -29.18 15.16 -2.30
N TRP A 191 -28.06 14.49 -2.56
CA TRP A 191 -27.57 13.48 -1.63
C TRP A 191 -27.13 14.08 -0.29
N TYR A 192 -26.43 15.22 -0.29
CA TYR A 192 -26.06 15.90 0.95
C TYR A 192 -27.27 16.39 1.72
N ILE A 193 -28.27 17.00 1.04
CA ILE A 193 -29.52 17.44 1.69
C ILE A 193 -30.27 16.25 2.31
N GLU A 194 -30.41 15.14 1.57
CA GLU A 194 -31.09 13.94 2.08
C GLU A 194 -30.42 13.38 3.35
N VAL A 195 -29.08 13.35 3.41
CA VAL A 195 -28.33 12.87 4.59
C VAL A 195 -28.44 13.88 5.72
N ALA A 196 -28.31 15.16 5.44
CA ALA A 196 -28.38 16.23 6.42
C ALA A 196 -29.78 16.35 7.07
N ASP A 197 -30.86 16.27 6.29
CA ASP A 197 -32.24 16.30 6.82
C ASP A 197 -32.52 15.13 7.78
N LYS A 198 -31.99 13.93 7.45
CA LYS A 198 -32.03 12.79 8.38
C LYS A 198 -31.22 13.05 9.65
N ALA A 199 -30.05 13.68 9.51
CA ALA A 199 -29.18 13.99 10.62
C ALA A 199 -29.75 15.04 11.57
N VAL A 200 -30.45 16.08 11.06
CA VAL A 200 -31.17 17.10 11.88
C VAL A 200 -32.12 16.42 12.85
N ASN A 201 -32.84 15.40 12.37
CA ASN A 201 -33.88 14.73 13.16
C ASN A 201 -33.35 13.53 13.97
N SER A 202 -32.06 13.22 13.89
CA SER A 202 -31.48 12.11 14.65
C SER A 202 -30.97 12.58 16.02
N PRO A 203 -31.10 11.72 17.08
CA PRO A 203 -30.62 12.08 18.40
C PRO A 203 -29.11 12.37 18.39
N LEU A 204 -28.68 13.18 19.34
CA LEU A 204 -27.25 13.41 19.57
C LEU A 204 -26.55 12.09 19.90
N PRO A 205 -25.29 11.95 19.52
CA PRO A 205 -24.50 10.79 19.95
C PRO A 205 -24.35 10.79 21.47
N SER A 206 -24.00 9.64 22.02
CA SER A 206 -23.66 9.51 23.44
C SER A 206 -22.55 8.49 23.63
N VAL A 207 -21.59 8.82 24.46
CA VAL A 207 -20.50 7.92 24.84
C VAL A 207 -21.02 6.70 25.63
N ASP A 208 -22.15 6.82 26.30
CA ASP A 208 -22.79 5.72 27.03
C ASP A 208 -23.35 4.63 26.10
N LYS A 209 -23.44 4.89 24.80
CA LYS A 209 -23.87 3.93 23.79
C LYS A 209 -22.71 3.10 23.21
N ILE A 210 -21.48 3.27 23.71
CA ILE A 210 -20.36 2.40 23.34
C ILE A 210 -20.64 1.00 23.88
N ASP A 211 -20.79 0.06 22.96
CA ASP A 211 -21.11 -1.33 23.30
C ASP A 211 -19.83 -2.05 23.75
N THR A 212 -19.74 -2.35 25.03
CA THR A 212 -18.59 -3.06 25.62
C THR A 212 -18.87 -4.54 25.87
N ARG A 213 -20.04 -5.05 25.45
CA ARG A 213 -20.40 -6.46 25.64
C ARG A 213 -19.40 -7.40 25.02
N GLY A 214 -19.07 -8.46 25.72
CA GLY A 214 -18.07 -9.44 25.33
C GLY A 214 -16.65 -9.07 25.74
N ALA A 215 -16.38 -7.82 26.12
CA ALA A 215 -15.05 -7.44 26.60
C ALA A 215 -14.62 -8.26 27.83
N GLU A 216 -15.57 -8.58 28.71
CA GLU A 216 -15.36 -9.42 29.90
C GLU A 216 -14.96 -10.86 29.56
N ASN A 217 -15.33 -11.35 28.39
CA ASN A 217 -15.03 -12.71 27.92
C ASN A 217 -13.64 -12.83 27.25
N LEU A 218 -12.91 -11.71 27.12
CA LEU A 218 -11.55 -11.69 26.55
C LEU A 218 -10.52 -11.79 27.67
N ASP A 219 -9.57 -12.69 27.51
CA ASP A 219 -8.49 -13.02 28.46
C ASP A 219 -7.34 -12.00 28.46
N ASN A 220 -7.33 -11.08 27.52
CA ASN A 220 -6.24 -10.14 27.28
C ASN A 220 -6.73 -8.69 27.26
N GLU A 221 -6.12 -7.83 28.09
CA GLU A 221 -6.48 -6.41 28.21
C GLU A 221 -6.32 -5.67 26.88
N VAL A 222 -5.32 -6.01 26.08
CA VAL A 222 -5.11 -5.39 24.77
C VAL A 222 -6.26 -5.72 23.81
N LYS A 223 -6.77 -6.97 23.85
CA LYS A 223 -7.97 -7.36 23.09
C LYS A 223 -9.24 -6.66 23.60
N ARG A 224 -9.40 -6.54 24.93
CA ARG A 224 -10.54 -5.80 25.52
C ARG A 224 -10.55 -4.35 25.05
N GLN A 225 -9.42 -3.66 25.15
CA GLN A 225 -9.31 -2.29 24.69
C GLN A 225 -9.54 -2.16 23.18
N ALA A 226 -9.05 -3.11 22.37
CA ALA A 226 -9.28 -3.12 20.91
C ALA A 226 -10.77 -3.25 20.56
N LEU A 227 -11.54 -4.10 21.28
CA LEU A 227 -12.99 -4.21 21.11
C LEU A 227 -13.69 -2.88 21.43
N ILE A 228 -13.39 -2.28 22.58
CA ILE A 228 -13.99 -1.01 23.03
C ILE A 228 -13.66 0.11 22.01
N THR A 229 -12.42 0.21 21.56
CA THR A 229 -12.01 1.18 20.54
C THR A 229 -12.75 0.96 19.22
N ARG A 230 -12.96 -0.30 18.82
CA ARG A 230 -13.74 -0.62 17.62
C ARG A 230 -15.19 -0.19 17.71
N GLU A 231 -15.82 -0.38 18.87
CA GLU A 231 -17.21 0.02 19.08
C GLU A 231 -17.37 1.55 19.20
N SER A 232 -16.43 2.23 19.87
CA SER A 232 -16.42 3.71 19.90
C SER A 232 -16.26 4.27 18.48
N ARG A 233 -15.39 3.67 17.67
CA ARG A 233 -15.18 4.05 16.27
C ARG A 233 -16.47 3.96 15.45
N ARG A 234 -17.30 2.97 15.65
CA ARG A 234 -18.59 2.84 14.93
C ARG A 234 -19.55 4.02 15.20
N ILE A 235 -19.58 4.51 16.44
CA ILE A 235 -20.39 5.69 16.80
C ILE A 235 -19.80 6.93 16.13
N ILE A 236 -18.51 7.13 16.26
CA ILE A 236 -17.80 8.29 15.72
C ILE A 236 -17.88 8.33 14.20
N ASP A 237 -17.76 7.19 13.49
CA ASP A 237 -17.92 7.11 12.03
C ASP A 237 -19.30 7.57 11.58
N LYS A 238 -20.33 7.18 12.30
CA LYS A 238 -21.69 7.63 12.02
C LYS A 238 -21.84 9.13 12.23
N GLU A 239 -21.30 9.63 13.33
CA GLU A 239 -21.39 11.05 13.66
C GLU A 239 -20.55 11.94 12.74
N GLU A 240 -19.39 11.46 12.32
CA GLU A 240 -18.62 12.15 11.27
C GLU A 240 -19.45 12.28 9.98
N THR A 241 -20.13 11.20 9.54
CA THR A 241 -20.98 11.22 8.35
C THR A 241 -22.13 12.22 8.51
N ASN A 242 -22.83 12.20 9.64
CA ASN A 242 -23.94 13.09 9.93
C ASN A 242 -23.48 14.56 9.99
N THR A 243 -22.44 14.83 10.77
CA THR A 243 -21.95 16.19 11.04
C THR A 243 -21.32 16.81 9.81
N GLU A 244 -20.52 16.04 9.06
CA GLU A 244 -19.94 16.50 7.80
C GLU A 244 -21.04 16.84 6.77
N ALA A 245 -22.09 16.01 6.67
CA ALA A 245 -23.22 16.29 5.79
C ALA A 245 -23.99 17.55 6.21
N LEU A 246 -24.20 17.78 7.49
CA LEU A 246 -24.83 19.00 8.02
C LEU A 246 -24.01 20.25 7.68
N ILE A 247 -22.69 20.23 7.89
CA ILE A 247 -21.80 21.34 7.57
C ILE A 247 -21.84 21.64 6.05
N ARG A 248 -21.78 20.60 5.23
CA ARG A 248 -21.85 20.73 3.77
C ARG A 248 -23.21 21.21 3.30
N ALA A 249 -24.33 20.74 3.88
CA ALA A 249 -25.66 21.22 3.58
C ALA A 249 -25.81 22.72 3.93
N TYR A 250 -25.23 23.18 5.04
CA TYR A 250 -25.15 24.61 5.33
C TYR A 250 -24.36 25.36 4.25
N LEU A 251 -23.22 24.88 3.85
CA LEU A 251 -22.43 25.51 2.77
C LEU A 251 -23.17 25.54 1.43
N LEU A 252 -24.10 24.62 1.19
CA LEU A 252 -24.93 24.56 -0.01
C LEU A 252 -26.19 25.42 0.06
N THR A 253 -26.71 25.74 1.24
CA THR A 253 -28.04 26.35 1.39
C THR A 253 -28.07 27.60 2.26
N GLN A 254 -27.11 27.75 3.20
CA GLN A 254 -27.12 28.71 4.31
C GLN A 254 -28.29 28.54 5.28
N ASP A 255 -28.96 27.38 5.29
CA ASP A 255 -30.04 27.08 6.23
C ASP A 255 -29.45 26.84 7.64
N LYS A 256 -29.91 27.68 8.58
CA LYS A 256 -29.44 27.67 9.98
C LYS A 256 -29.75 26.39 10.73
N ARG A 257 -30.78 25.64 10.33
CA ARG A 257 -31.09 24.32 10.95
C ARG A 257 -29.89 23.37 10.86
N TYR A 258 -29.16 23.39 9.75
CA TYR A 258 -27.97 22.56 9.58
C TYR A 258 -26.81 23.04 10.45
N TYR A 259 -26.62 24.36 10.59
CA TYR A 259 -25.66 24.94 11.51
C TYR A 259 -25.93 24.52 12.96
N GLU A 260 -27.16 24.71 13.43
CA GLU A 260 -27.57 24.41 14.82
C GLU A 260 -27.37 22.93 15.14
N ALA A 261 -27.82 22.03 14.24
CA ALA A 261 -27.64 20.61 14.39
C ALA A 261 -26.17 20.17 14.33
N ALA A 262 -25.35 20.78 13.47
CA ALA A 262 -23.94 20.47 13.36
C ALA A 262 -23.16 20.90 14.60
N ILE A 263 -23.35 22.14 15.06
CA ILE A 263 -22.61 22.67 16.21
C ILE A 263 -22.94 21.90 17.48
N ALA A 264 -24.22 21.53 17.70
CA ALA A 264 -24.63 20.70 18.82
C ALA A 264 -23.88 19.36 18.84
N ARG A 265 -23.70 18.70 17.68
CA ARG A 265 -22.95 17.44 17.55
C ARG A 265 -21.45 17.62 17.77
N VAL A 266 -20.87 18.69 17.23
CA VAL A 266 -19.45 19.02 17.44
C VAL A 266 -19.16 19.25 18.92
N LEU A 267 -20.01 20.00 19.62
CA LEU A 267 -19.87 20.27 21.06
C LEU A 267 -20.02 19.00 21.90
N GLU A 268 -20.95 18.14 21.53
CA GLU A 268 -21.13 16.84 22.21
C GLU A 268 -19.86 16.00 22.03
N MET A 269 -19.31 15.92 20.82
CA MET A 269 -18.09 15.15 20.56
C MET A 269 -16.84 15.74 21.25
N ILE A 270 -16.72 17.06 21.35
CA ILE A 270 -15.63 17.71 22.11
C ILE A 270 -15.70 17.28 23.60
N SER A 271 -16.90 17.10 24.15
CA SER A 271 -17.07 16.65 25.54
C SER A 271 -16.48 15.25 25.78
N TRP A 272 -16.28 14.45 24.71
CA TRP A 272 -15.69 13.11 24.78
C TRP A 272 -14.19 13.09 24.52
N SER A 273 -13.57 14.22 24.19
CA SER A 273 -12.21 14.30 23.67
C SER A 273 -11.19 13.49 24.49
N ASP A 274 -11.32 13.53 25.82
CA ASP A 274 -10.42 12.80 26.73
C ASP A 274 -11.05 11.55 27.37
N HIS A 275 -12.20 11.09 26.84
CA HIS A 275 -12.85 9.91 27.39
C HIS A 275 -12.09 8.64 27.06
N LYS A 276 -11.73 7.83 28.09
CA LYS A 276 -10.90 6.62 27.96
C LYS A 276 -11.35 5.62 26.90
N ASN A 277 -12.65 5.52 26.63
CA ASN A 277 -13.23 4.60 25.66
C ASN A 277 -13.24 5.17 24.23
N VAL A 278 -12.92 6.45 24.05
CA VAL A 278 -12.90 7.15 22.75
C VAL A 278 -11.49 7.31 22.21
N ALA A 279 -10.48 6.85 22.94
CA ALA A 279 -9.10 6.93 22.54
C ALA A 279 -8.83 6.28 21.17
N GLY A 280 -7.85 6.79 20.46
CA GLY A 280 -7.35 6.26 19.18
C GLY A 280 -7.20 7.32 18.10
N ASP A 281 -6.23 7.13 17.23
CA ASP A 281 -5.81 8.11 16.21
C ASP A 281 -6.97 8.50 15.27
N PHE A 282 -7.79 7.53 14.86
CA PHE A 282 -8.95 7.82 14.00
C PHE A 282 -10.01 8.66 14.68
N ASN A 283 -10.24 8.45 15.98
CA ASN A 283 -11.20 9.24 16.74
C ASN A 283 -10.69 10.68 16.91
N ALA A 284 -9.43 10.84 17.24
CA ALA A 284 -8.75 12.13 17.31
C ALA A 284 -8.78 12.86 15.96
N ALA A 285 -8.53 12.15 14.86
CA ALA A 285 -8.60 12.70 13.52
C ALA A 285 -10.01 13.19 13.15
N THR A 286 -11.05 12.42 13.49
CA THR A 286 -12.44 12.86 13.27
C THR A 286 -12.75 14.14 14.04
N MET A 287 -12.33 14.25 15.29
CA MET A 287 -12.52 15.48 16.08
C MET A 287 -11.82 16.67 15.46
N LEU A 288 -10.55 16.52 15.06
CA LEU A 288 -9.81 17.54 14.33
C LEU A 288 -10.54 17.97 13.05
N SER A 289 -11.02 17.00 12.27
CA SER A 289 -11.76 17.26 11.03
C SER A 289 -13.01 18.08 11.27
N LEU A 290 -13.87 17.64 12.17
CA LEU A 290 -15.17 18.27 12.39
C LEU A 290 -15.03 19.64 13.06
N CYS A 291 -14.11 19.81 14.00
CA CYS A 291 -13.83 21.11 14.62
C CYS A 291 -13.30 22.11 13.59
N SER A 292 -12.35 21.70 12.72
CA SER A 292 -11.80 22.59 11.70
C SER A 292 -12.83 22.91 10.60
N MET A 293 -13.66 21.94 10.20
CA MET A 293 -14.77 22.18 9.28
C MET A 293 -15.80 23.16 9.84
N ALA A 294 -16.20 22.96 11.09
CA ALA A 294 -17.15 23.86 11.76
C ALA A 294 -16.56 25.28 11.92
N TYR A 295 -15.31 25.38 12.34
CA TYR A 295 -14.61 26.64 12.49
C TYR A 295 -14.58 27.45 11.18
N ASP A 296 -14.12 26.82 10.10
CA ASP A 296 -14.02 27.48 8.79
C ASP A 296 -15.41 27.80 8.20
N SER A 297 -16.31 26.82 8.21
CA SER A 297 -17.60 26.94 7.51
C SER A 297 -18.59 27.86 8.23
N PHE A 298 -18.54 27.91 9.54
CA PHE A 298 -19.47 28.67 10.37
C PHE A 298 -18.86 29.96 10.96
N TYR A 299 -17.67 30.34 10.58
CA TYR A 299 -16.88 31.43 11.19
C TYR A 299 -17.69 32.71 11.46
N GLY A 300 -18.56 33.10 10.52
CA GLY A 300 -19.40 34.28 10.62
C GLY A 300 -20.64 34.14 11.54
N LEU A 301 -20.94 32.90 12.01
CA LEU A 301 -22.05 32.59 12.93
C LEU A 301 -21.56 32.25 14.34
N LEU A 302 -20.28 31.92 14.49
CA LEU A 302 -19.72 31.53 15.77
C LEU A 302 -19.53 32.76 16.68
N SER A 303 -19.96 32.63 17.96
CA SER A 303 -19.56 33.55 19.02
C SER A 303 -18.03 33.45 19.28
N ASP A 304 -17.46 34.44 19.95
CA ASP A 304 -16.04 34.41 20.28
C ASP A 304 -15.69 33.24 21.22
N ASP A 305 -16.59 32.88 22.14
CA ASP A 305 -16.41 31.70 23.00
C ASP A 305 -16.39 30.40 22.21
N LEU A 306 -17.28 30.22 21.23
CA LEU A 306 -17.28 29.04 20.37
C LEU A 306 -16.04 28.98 19.49
N LYS A 307 -15.58 30.10 18.96
CA LYS A 307 -14.31 30.16 18.21
C LYS A 307 -13.14 29.74 19.08
N ALA A 308 -13.07 30.28 20.31
CA ALA A 308 -12.01 29.94 21.24
C ALA A 308 -12.02 28.45 21.61
N LEU A 309 -13.21 27.87 21.85
CA LEU A 309 -13.36 26.44 22.14
C LEU A 309 -12.90 25.55 20.96
N LEU A 310 -13.36 25.87 19.76
CA LEU A 310 -12.94 25.12 18.55
C LEU A 310 -11.44 25.25 18.28
N LEU A 311 -10.87 26.45 18.41
CA LEU A 311 -9.43 26.65 18.26
C LEU A 311 -8.63 25.89 19.31
N LYS A 312 -9.12 25.81 20.55
CA LYS A 312 -8.47 25.01 21.60
C LYS A 312 -8.40 23.54 21.23
N GLU A 313 -9.51 22.95 20.74
CA GLU A 313 -9.54 21.54 20.34
C GLU A 313 -8.69 21.30 19.08
N ILE A 314 -8.79 22.19 18.08
CA ILE A 314 -7.95 22.10 16.87
C ILE A 314 -6.46 22.14 17.23
N LYS A 315 -6.07 23.05 18.13
CA LYS A 315 -4.69 23.15 18.62
C LYS A 315 -4.26 21.87 19.31
N HIS A 316 -5.06 21.38 20.25
CA HIS A 316 -4.78 20.15 21.01
C HIS A 316 -4.52 18.96 20.08
N ARG A 317 -5.44 18.69 19.15
CA ARG A 317 -5.31 17.57 18.21
C ARG A 317 -4.22 17.80 17.15
N GLY A 318 -4.08 19.02 16.67
CA GLY A 318 -3.03 19.37 15.72
C GLY A 318 -1.62 19.21 16.29
N GLU A 319 -1.40 19.62 17.53
CA GLU A 319 -0.14 19.40 18.25
C GLU A 319 0.14 17.89 18.46
N GLU A 320 -0.87 17.12 18.83
CA GLU A 320 -0.78 15.67 19.00
C GLU A 320 -0.34 15.00 17.68
N PHE A 321 -1.00 15.32 16.57
CA PHE A 321 -0.64 14.77 15.26
C PHE A 321 0.75 15.21 14.83
N TYR A 322 1.09 16.49 14.97
CA TYR A 322 2.40 16.98 14.59
C TYR A 322 3.51 16.34 15.43
N ALA A 323 3.33 16.22 16.75
CA ALA A 323 4.30 15.58 17.63
C ALA A 323 4.51 14.10 17.31
N ASN A 324 3.44 13.40 16.94
CA ASN A 324 3.50 11.97 16.63
C ASN A 324 4.12 11.69 15.26
N PHE A 325 3.86 12.53 14.25
CA PHE A 325 4.18 12.23 12.86
C PHE A 325 5.31 13.04 12.24
N ASN A 326 5.73 14.15 12.82
CA ASN A 326 6.90 14.85 12.31
C ASN A 326 8.15 13.95 12.41
N ASN A 327 9.13 14.17 11.58
CA ASN A 327 10.35 13.33 11.50
C ASN A 327 10.10 11.84 11.23
N ARG A 328 8.93 11.45 10.75
CA ARG A 328 8.70 10.09 10.31
C ARG A 328 9.50 9.81 9.05
N LEU A 329 9.96 8.56 8.96
CA LEU A 329 10.55 8.05 7.74
C LEU A 329 9.51 7.86 6.65
N GLU A 330 9.96 7.83 5.41
CA GLU A 330 9.09 7.62 4.26
C GLU A 330 8.26 6.34 4.36
N ASN A 331 8.90 5.23 4.72
CA ASN A 331 8.24 3.95 4.91
C ASN A 331 7.13 3.99 5.97
N HIS A 332 7.32 4.78 7.02
CA HIS A 332 6.28 4.97 8.04
C HIS A 332 5.08 5.73 7.51
N ILE A 333 5.32 6.80 6.78
CA ILE A 333 4.23 7.57 6.14
C ILE A 333 3.49 6.69 5.15
N ALA A 334 4.21 5.85 4.41
CA ALA A 334 3.64 4.95 3.44
C ALA A 334 2.91 3.76 4.04
N ASP A 335 3.45 3.20 5.10
CA ASP A 335 2.89 2.02 5.75
C ASP A 335 1.86 2.36 6.79
N ASN A 336 1.96 3.53 7.39
CA ASN A 336 1.00 3.98 8.39
C ASN A 336 -0.26 4.55 7.69
N HIS A 337 -1.22 3.67 7.42
CA HIS A 337 -2.50 4.08 6.80
C HIS A 337 -3.27 5.10 7.65
N VAL A 338 -3.06 5.14 8.96
CA VAL A 338 -3.63 6.18 9.83
C VAL A 338 -3.08 7.52 9.42
N TRP A 339 -1.75 7.65 9.31
CA TRP A 339 -1.11 8.89 8.87
C TRP A 339 -1.53 9.29 7.45
N GLN A 340 -1.50 8.35 6.52
CA GLN A 340 -1.89 8.60 5.13
C GLN A 340 -3.30 9.18 5.02
N MET A 341 -4.27 8.60 5.75
CA MET A 341 -5.64 9.07 5.78
C MET A 341 -5.76 10.41 6.53
N THR A 342 -5.05 10.58 7.63
CA THR A 342 -5.15 11.76 8.48
C THR A 342 -4.36 12.95 7.96
N LEU A 343 -3.41 12.75 7.05
CA LEU A 343 -2.68 13.85 6.40
C LEU A 343 -3.62 14.85 5.74
N ARG A 344 -4.68 14.40 5.07
CA ARG A 344 -5.72 15.28 4.53
C ARG A 344 -6.38 16.11 5.62
N ILE A 345 -6.78 15.45 6.71
CA ILE A 345 -7.46 16.10 7.83
C ILE A 345 -6.54 17.16 8.45
N PHE A 346 -5.31 16.79 8.72
CA PHE A 346 -4.32 17.69 9.31
C PHE A 346 -3.98 18.86 8.37
N THR A 347 -3.84 18.60 7.06
CA THR A 347 -3.63 19.65 6.06
C THR A 347 -4.80 20.64 6.06
N MET A 348 -6.04 20.15 5.94
CA MET A 348 -7.21 21.04 5.88
C MET A 348 -7.40 21.82 7.18
N ALA A 349 -7.15 21.20 8.34
CA ALA A 349 -7.17 21.87 9.63
C ALA A 349 -6.10 22.96 9.71
N ALA A 350 -4.87 22.69 9.33
CA ALA A 350 -3.77 23.66 9.36
C ALA A 350 -4.10 24.91 8.51
N PHE A 351 -4.59 24.70 7.29
CA PHE A 351 -4.99 25.82 6.43
C PHE A 351 -6.23 26.55 6.93
N SER A 352 -7.16 25.88 7.61
CA SER A 352 -8.37 26.50 8.15
C SER A 352 -8.06 27.52 9.26
N VAL A 353 -6.95 27.33 10.01
CA VAL A 353 -6.55 28.18 11.14
C VAL A 353 -5.23 28.91 10.90
N TYR A 354 -4.71 28.90 9.67
CA TYR A 354 -3.49 29.62 9.30
C TYR A 354 -3.62 31.14 9.54
N GLY A 355 -2.65 31.72 10.25
CA GLY A 355 -2.68 33.13 10.64
C GLY A 355 -3.53 33.43 11.88
N GLU A 356 -4.18 32.40 12.48
CA GLU A 356 -4.98 32.52 13.69
C GLU A 356 -4.41 31.71 14.86
N LEU A 357 -3.82 30.54 14.56
CA LEU A 357 -2.98 29.77 15.47
C LEU A 357 -1.52 29.87 15.04
N PRO A 358 -0.60 30.30 15.92
CA PRO A 358 0.83 30.38 15.58
C PRO A 358 1.44 29.04 15.14
N GLU A 359 0.96 27.93 15.69
CA GLU A 359 1.42 26.59 15.36
C GLU A 359 1.10 26.19 13.91
N ALA A 360 0.06 26.79 13.33
CA ALA A 360 -0.39 26.48 11.97
C ALA A 360 0.67 26.82 10.91
N ASP A 361 1.54 27.78 11.15
CA ASP A 361 2.66 28.08 10.24
C ASP A 361 3.57 26.87 10.06
N THR A 362 3.91 26.20 11.16
CA THR A 362 4.73 24.98 11.13
C THR A 362 3.95 23.80 10.52
N TRP A 363 2.66 23.67 10.81
CA TRP A 363 1.83 22.58 10.30
C TRP A 363 1.64 22.66 8.78
N VAL A 364 1.37 23.86 8.27
CA VAL A 364 1.22 24.08 6.83
C VAL A 364 2.54 23.81 6.11
N ASP A 365 3.66 24.30 6.64
CA ASP A 365 4.99 24.05 6.10
C ASP A 365 5.29 22.53 6.06
N TYR A 366 5.02 21.83 7.16
CA TYR A 366 5.19 20.37 7.23
C TYR A 366 4.31 19.64 6.23
N CYS A 367 2.99 19.92 6.21
CA CYS A 367 2.04 19.22 5.33
C CYS A 367 2.39 19.39 3.86
N TYR A 368 2.77 20.60 3.45
CA TYR A 368 3.16 20.88 2.08
C TYR A 368 4.46 20.15 1.70
N ASN A 369 5.49 20.29 2.51
CA ASN A 369 6.79 19.70 2.22
C ASN A 369 6.79 18.17 2.31
N VAL A 370 6.05 17.56 3.24
CA VAL A 370 5.91 16.10 3.29
C VAL A 370 5.11 15.56 2.10
N TRP A 371 4.11 16.32 1.60
CA TRP A 371 3.42 15.96 0.37
C TRP A 371 4.38 15.89 -0.81
N LEU A 372 5.23 16.89 -0.99
CA LEU A 372 6.20 16.91 -2.08
C LEU A 372 7.27 15.82 -1.96
N ALA A 373 7.77 15.57 -0.75
CA ALA A 373 8.85 14.63 -0.50
C ALA A 373 8.40 13.17 -0.51
N ARG A 374 7.23 12.88 0.10
CA ARG A 374 6.80 11.52 0.43
C ARG A 374 5.57 11.06 -0.33
N PHE A 375 4.70 11.99 -0.66
CA PHE A 375 3.36 11.66 -1.06
C PHE A 375 2.95 12.48 -2.29
N PRO A 376 2.38 11.88 -3.35
CA PRO A 376 1.97 10.48 -3.46
C PRO A 376 3.10 9.52 -3.91
N GLY A 377 4.25 10.00 -4.31
CA GLY A 377 5.30 9.32 -5.05
C GLY A 377 6.10 8.25 -4.30
N LEU A 378 5.52 7.61 -3.29
CA LEU A 378 6.22 6.60 -2.49
C LEU A 378 6.64 5.39 -3.33
N ASN A 379 5.68 4.74 -3.98
CA ASN A 379 5.95 3.73 -4.97
C ASN A 379 5.93 4.43 -6.33
N LYS A 380 7.09 4.62 -6.92
CA LYS A 380 7.24 5.45 -8.13
C LYS A 380 6.40 4.98 -9.30
N ASP A 381 6.06 3.68 -9.34
CA ASP A 381 5.20 3.07 -10.36
C ASP A 381 3.70 3.26 -10.11
N GLY A 382 3.31 3.98 -9.05
CA GLY A 382 1.92 4.25 -8.70
C GLY A 382 1.18 3.10 -8.01
N GLY A 383 1.86 1.98 -7.74
CA GLY A 383 1.31 0.86 -7.00
C GLY A 383 1.12 1.15 -5.51
N TRP A 384 0.44 0.25 -4.81
CA TRP A 384 0.21 0.34 -3.37
C TRP A 384 0.55 -0.97 -2.68
N HIS A 385 1.63 -0.99 -1.88
CA HIS A 385 2.23 -2.23 -1.39
C HIS A 385 1.46 -2.90 -0.24
N ASN A 386 0.70 -2.17 0.57
CA ASN A 386 -0.03 -2.74 1.70
C ASN A 386 -1.49 -3.13 1.37
N GLY A 387 -1.82 -3.18 0.09
CA GLY A 387 -3.00 -3.84 -0.44
C GLY A 387 -4.20 -2.97 -0.77
N ASP A 388 -5.12 -3.57 -1.51
CA ASP A 388 -6.27 -2.88 -2.12
C ASP A 388 -7.22 -2.24 -1.13
N SER A 389 -7.52 -2.89 -0.01
CA SER A 389 -8.45 -2.33 0.98
C SER A 389 -7.86 -1.10 1.67
N TYR A 390 -6.53 -1.08 1.87
CA TYR A 390 -5.83 0.05 2.49
C TYR A 390 -5.44 1.14 1.48
N PHE A 391 -5.38 0.84 0.22
CA PHE A 391 -5.38 1.84 -0.84
C PHE A 391 -6.66 2.68 -0.79
N THR A 392 -7.83 2.03 -0.69
CA THR A 392 -9.11 2.72 -0.76
C THR A 392 -9.36 3.70 0.38
N VAL A 393 -8.77 3.49 1.57
CA VAL A 393 -8.89 4.46 2.67
C VAL A 393 -8.13 5.77 2.44
N ASN A 394 -7.25 5.80 1.45
CA ASN A 394 -6.42 6.97 1.13
C ASN A 394 -6.91 7.78 -0.07
N THR A 395 -7.93 7.33 -0.77
CA THR A 395 -8.36 7.94 -2.03
C THR A 395 -8.81 9.41 -1.89
N ARG A 396 -9.45 9.79 -0.78
CA ARG A 396 -9.76 11.21 -0.50
C ARG A 396 -8.49 12.05 -0.34
N THR A 397 -7.51 11.56 0.39
CA THR A 397 -6.23 12.26 0.57
C THR A 397 -5.53 12.49 -0.76
N LEU A 398 -5.51 11.46 -1.62
CA LEU A 398 -4.88 11.51 -2.94
C LEU A 398 -5.57 12.49 -3.92
N ILE A 399 -6.82 12.86 -3.67
CA ILE A 399 -7.56 13.81 -4.50
C ILE A 399 -7.68 15.18 -3.84
N GLU A 400 -8.17 15.26 -2.60
CA GLU A 400 -8.54 16.53 -1.98
C GLU A 400 -7.33 17.41 -1.68
N VAL A 401 -6.21 16.85 -1.20
CA VAL A 401 -5.00 17.61 -0.86
C VAL A 401 -4.38 18.27 -2.11
N PRO A 402 -4.01 17.51 -3.16
CA PRO A 402 -3.42 18.12 -4.35
C PRO A 402 -4.43 19.02 -5.11
N TYR A 403 -5.73 18.69 -5.09
CA TYR A 403 -6.75 19.56 -5.66
C TYR A 403 -6.80 20.92 -4.95
N TYR A 404 -6.73 20.91 -3.61
CA TYR A 404 -6.69 22.13 -2.83
C TYR A 404 -5.42 22.95 -3.10
N TYR A 405 -4.26 22.32 -3.15
CA TYR A 405 -3.01 22.99 -3.52
C TYR A 405 -3.05 23.55 -4.94
N SER A 406 -3.64 22.81 -5.89
CA SER A 406 -3.83 23.30 -7.25
C SER A 406 -4.72 24.53 -7.30
N LYS A 407 -5.79 24.53 -6.51
CA LYS A 407 -6.72 25.66 -6.43
C LYS A 407 -6.06 26.92 -5.88
N LEU A 408 -5.22 26.79 -4.86
CA LEU A 408 -4.52 27.91 -4.24
C LEU A 408 -3.40 28.47 -5.11
N SER A 409 -2.65 27.62 -5.78
CA SER A 409 -1.44 28.02 -6.50
C SER A 409 -1.62 28.24 -8.00
N GLY A 410 -2.70 27.71 -8.58
CA GLY A 410 -2.87 27.63 -10.03
C GLY A 410 -1.99 26.57 -10.71
N PHE A 411 -1.18 25.84 -9.97
CA PHE A 411 -0.33 24.77 -10.47
C PHE A 411 -1.09 23.43 -10.48
N ASP A 412 -0.95 22.66 -11.56
CA ASP A 412 -1.60 21.36 -11.67
C ASP A 412 -0.82 20.25 -10.93
N PHE A 413 -1.20 19.95 -9.70
CA PHE A 413 -0.60 18.87 -8.91
C PHE A 413 -0.92 17.47 -9.44
N PHE A 414 -1.90 17.31 -10.34
CA PHE A 414 -2.20 16.03 -10.99
C PHE A 414 -1.34 15.78 -12.23
N SER A 415 -0.50 16.72 -12.61
CA SER A 415 0.58 16.50 -13.58
C SER A 415 1.71 15.61 -13.07
N ASP A 416 1.70 15.23 -11.76
CA ASP A 416 2.61 14.25 -11.20
C ASP A 416 2.46 12.91 -11.94
N PRO A 417 3.53 12.37 -12.56
CA PRO A 417 3.49 11.09 -13.30
C PRO A 417 2.97 9.92 -12.48
N TRP A 418 3.09 9.99 -11.15
CA TRP A 418 2.57 8.99 -10.23
C TRP A 418 1.09 8.66 -10.47
N TYR A 419 0.27 9.66 -10.82
CA TYR A 419 -1.16 9.44 -11.03
C TYR A 419 -1.47 8.53 -12.23
N GLN A 420 -0.62 8.51 -13.25
CA GLN A 420 -0.79 7.58 -14.37
C GLN A 420 -0.59 6.13 -13.91
N GLY A 421 0.44 5.87 -13.10
CA GLY A 421 0.66 4.56 -12.48
C GLY A 421 -0.47 4.17 -11.53
N SER A 422 -0.97 5.11 -10.72
CA SER A 422 -2.09 4.87 -9.79
C SER A 422 -3.39 4.50 -10.53
N ILE A 423 -3.64 5.07 -11.70
CA ILE A 423 -4.75 4.67 -12.56
C ILE A 423 -4.58 3.21 -13.01
N MET A 424 -3.40 2.86 -13.52
CA MET A 424 -3.11 1.48 -13.93
C MET A 424 -3.21 0.51 -12.75
N TYR A 425 -2.69 0.87 -11.57
CA TYR A 425 -2.87 0.09 -10.35
C TYR A 425 -4.35 -0.16 -10.05
N THR A 426 -5.17 0.87 -10.11
CA THR A 426 -6.60 0.76 -9.85
C THR A 426 -7.28 -0.21 -10.80
N ILE A 427 -6.94 -0.15 -12.10
CA ILE A 427 -7.56 -0.97 -13.16
C ILE A 427 -7.05 -2.41 -13.12
N PHE A 428 -5.74 -2.63 -13.06
CA PHE A 428 -5.14 -3.96 -13.17
C PHE A 428 -5.21 -4.78 -11.87
N GLN A 429 -5.27 -4.12 -10.69
CA GLN A 429 -5.44 -4.85 -9.43
C GLN A 429 -6.91 -5.14 -9.11
N GLN A 430 -7.84 -4.45 -9.74
CA GLN A 430 -9.27 -4.76 -9.61
C GLN A 430 -10.04 -4.31 -10.85
N PRO A 431 -10.07 -5.09 -11.92
CA PRO A 431 -10.88 -4.79 -13.09
C PRO A 431 -12.35 -4.55 -12.75
N PRO A 432 -13.14 -3.89 -13.61
CA PRO A 432 -14.56 -3.68 -13.36
C PRO A 432 -15.26 -4.98 -12.97
N PHE A 433 -16.05 -4.96 -11.90
CA PHE A 433 -16.81 -6.10 -11.35
C PHE A 433 -15.98 -7.31 -10.90
N SER A 434 -14.67 -7.19 -10.83
CA SER A 434 -13.78 -8.22 -10.29
C SER A 434 -13.61 -8.07 -8.78
N LYS A 435 -13.35 -9.20 -8.11
CA LYS A 435 -12.72 -9.22 -6.82
C LYS A 435 -11.31 -8.64 -6.93
N SER A 436 -10.76 -8.08 -5.85
CA SER A 436 -9.40 -7.55 -5.86
C SER A 436 -8.36 -8.64 -6.07
N ALA A 437 -7.19 -8.26 -6.56
CA ALA A 437 -6.06 -9.13 -6.86
C ALA A 437 -5.58 -10.00 -5.67
N GLY A 438 -6.05 -9.71 -4.45
CA GLY A 438 -5.77 -10.54 -3.28
C GLY A 438 -4.53 -10.13 -2.49
N ASN A 439 -4.07 -8.91 -2.68
CA ASN A 439 -2.90 -8.38 -2.00
C ASN A 439 -3.30 -7.55 -0.77
N GLY A 440 -2.62 -7.81 0.37
CA GLY A 440 -2.81 -7.10 1.64
C GLY A 440 -3.99 -7.58 2.50
N SER A 441 -4.00 -7.17 3.75
CA SER A 441 -5.03 -7.53 4.73
C SER A 441 -6.42 -7.12 4.28
N SER A 442 -7.43 -7.85 4.71
CA SER A 442 -8.85 -7.61 4.41
C SER A 442 -9.25 -7.74 2.93
N HIS A 443 -8.36 -8.29 2.07
CA HIS A 443 -8.66 -8.53 0.66
C HIS A 443 -9.94 -9.35 0.44
N MET A 444 -10.27 -10.26 1.35
CA MET A 444 -11.48 -11.08 1.28
C MET A 444 -12.77 -10.27 1.36
N ASN A 445 -12.75 -9.10 1.97
CA ASN A 445 -13.91 -8.23 2.11
C ASN A 445 -14.19 -7.41 0.85
N VAL A 446 -13.26 -7.36 -0.08
CA VAL A 446 -13.36 -6.60 -1.33
C VAL A 446 -13.85 -7.52 -2.44
N ALA A 447 -15.13 -7.82 -2.46
CA ALA A 447 -15.73 -8.76 -3.42
C ALA A 447 -15.92 -8.20 -4.83
N ARG A 448 -15.95 -6.86 -5.00
CA ARG A 448 -16.11 -6.12 -6.27
C ARG A 448 -15.40 -4.79 -6.17
N PRO A 449 -15.19 -4.07 -7.29
CA PRO A 449 -14.85 -2.67 -7.19
C PRO A 449 -15.88 -1.97 -6.31
N ASN A 450 -15.45 -1.43 -5.21
CA ASN A 450 -16.33 -0.73 -4.30
C ASN A 450 -16.60 0.69 -4.81
N SER A 451 -17.58 1.35 -4.22
CA SER A 451 -17.95 2.72 -4.56
C SER A 451 -16.80 3.73 -4.39
N ILE A 452 -15.89 3.47 -3.47
CA ILE A 452 -14.70 4.29 -3.23
C ILE A 452 -13.76 4.27 -4.44
N ARG A 453 -13.48 3.09 -5.00
CA ARG A 453 -12.62 2.93 -6.17
C ARG A 453 -13.21 3.62 -7.41
N VAL A 454 -14.52 3.48 -7.62
CA VAL A 454 -15.22 4.13 -8.72
C VAL A 454 -15.23 5.64 -8.55
N SER A 455 -15.41 6.14 -7.34
CA SER A 455 -15.31 7.56 -7.02
C SER A 455 -13.92 8.13 -7.29
N TYR A 456 -12.87 7.34 -6.99
CA TYR A 456 -11.48 7.71 -7.26
C TYR A 456 -11.17 7.74 -8.76
N THR A 457 -11.61 6.73 -9.54
CA THR A 457 -11.42 6.74 -11.00
C THR A 457 -12.20 7.87 -11.69
N ASP A 458 -13.41 8.18 -11.21
CA ASP A 458 -14.19 9.34 -11.67
C ASP A 458 -13.41 10.66 -11.45
N ALA A 459 -12.87 10.85 -10.26
CA ALA A 459 -12.08 12.03 -9.94
C ALA A 459 -10.82 12.13 -10.79
N LEU A 460 -10.05 11.05 -10.90
CA LEU A 460 -8.82 11.03 -11.72
C LEU A 460 -9.11 11.27 -13.20
N ALA A 461 -10.16 10.69 -13.75
CA ALA A 461 -10.55 10.93 -15.13
C ALA A 461 -10.82 12.42 -15.42
N ARG A 462 -11.52 13.10 -14.49
CA ARG A 462 -11.82 14.53 -14.60
C ARG A 462 -10.59 15.43 -14.43
N LEU A 463 -9.66 15.04 -13.56
CA LEU A 463 -8.47 15.81 -13.23
C LEU A 463 -7.35 15.62 -14.24
N THR A 464 -7.09 14.39 -14.66
CA THR A 464 -5.95 14.04 -15.53
C THR A 464 -6.32 13.95 -17.01
N GLY A 465 -7.62 13.92 -17.35
CA GLY A 465 -8.07 13.66 -18.70
C GLY A 465 -7.87 12.19 -19.14
N ASN A 466 -7.58 11.26 -18.21
CA ASN A 466 -7.31 9.86 -18.55
C ASN A 466 -8.59 9.14 -18.97
N THR A 467 -8.58 8.62 -20.21
CA THR A 467 -9.75 7.99 -20.83
C THR A 467 -9.99 6.56 -20.33
N TYR A 468 -8.97 5.84 -19.87
CA TYR A 468 -9.09 4.51 -19.25
C TYR A 468 -9.81 4.59 -17.91
N ALA A 469 -9.45 5.57 -17.06
CA ALA A 469 -10.16 5.82 -15.81
C ALA A 469 -11.62 6.21 -16.06
N ALA A 470 -11.87 7.00 -17.13
CA ALA A 470 -13.22 7.36 -17.55
C ALA A 470 -14.03 6.16 -18.02
N ASP A 471 -13.44 5.26 -18.82
CA ASP A 471 -14.11 4.05 -19.29
C ASP A 471 -14.40 3.06 -18.16
N TYR A 472 -13.45 2.88 -17.23
CA TYR A 472 -13.66 2.10 -16.00
C TYR A 472 -14.88 2.61 -15.22
N THR A 473 -14.96 3.92 -15.04
CA THR A 473 -16.08 4.57 -14.34
C THR A 473 -17.39 4.36 -15.09
N ARG A 474 -17.45 4.63 -16.40
CA ARG A 474 -18.66 4.46 -17.24
C ARG A 474 -19.17 3.01 -17.17
N ARG A 475 -18.33 2.02 -17.47
CA ARG A 475 -18.72 0.60 -17.46
C ARG A 475 -19.26 0.17 -16.10
N THR A 476 -18.70 0.73 -15.02
CA THR A 476 -19.17 0.40 -13.67
C THR A 476 -20.53 1.05 -13.39
N LEU A 477 -20.69 2.32 -13.73
CA LEU A 477 -21.92 3.07 -13.47
C LEU A 477 -23.09 2.65 -14.35
N GLU A 478 -22.84 2.13 -15.56
CA GLU A 478 -23.88 1.56 -16.43
C GLU A 478 -24.61 0.38 -15.74
N LYS A 479 -23.88 -0.44 -14.97
CA LYS A 479 -24.46 -1.58 -14.23
C LYS A 479 -24.90 -1.25 -12.82
N GLU A 480 -24.21 -0.31 -12.17
CA GLU A 480 -24.42 0.08 -10.76
C GLU A 480 -24.47 1.62 -10.64
N PRO A 481 -25.55 2.26 -11.13
CA PRO A 481 -25.64 3.73 -11.19
C PRO A 481 -25.46 4.43 -9.83
N ASN A 482 -25.75 3.71 -8.74
CA ASN A 482 -25.71 4.24 -7.38
C ASN A 482 -24.32 4.14 -6.69
N TYR A 483 -23.27 3.68 -7.38
CA TYR A 483 -21.96 3.54 -6.73
C TYR A 483 -21.42 4.85 -6.18
N LEU A 484 -21.56 5.95 -6.88
CA LEU A 484 -21.09 7.24 -6.41
C LEU A 484 -21.89 7.76 -5.20
N LYS A 485 -23.19 7.45 -5.11
CA LYS A 485 -24.01 7.74 -3.91
C LYS A 485 -23.57 6.88 -2.72
N LYS A 486 -23.27 5.61 -2.95
CA LYS A 486 -22.74 4.73 -1.89
C LYS A 486 -21.40 5.21 -1.34
N ALA A 487 -20.56 5.83 -2.17
CA ALA A 487 -19.28 6.40 -1.76
C ALA A 487 -19.44 7.53 -0.76
N LEU A 488 -20.47 8.34 -0.85
CA LEU A 488 -20.79 9.40 0.11
C LEU A 488 -20.93 8.87 1.55
N LEU A 489 -21.50 7.67 1.68
CA LEU A 489 -21.73 7.02 2.99
C LEU A 489 -20.52 6.19 3.44
N ALA A 490 -19.55 5.99 2.55
CA ALA A 490 -18.30 5.27 2.81
C ALA A 490 -17.15 6.28 2.92
N LYS A 491 -17.08 6.98 4.00
CA LYS A 491 -16.21 8.11 4.34
C LYS A 491 -14.86 8.25 3.61
N PRO A 492 -13.96 7.27 3.60
CA PRO A 492 -12.67 7.43 2.94
C PRO A 492 -12.79 7.70 1.44
N GLY A 493 -13.95 7.36 0.85
CA GLY A 493 -14.19 7.49 -0.56
C GLY A 493 -15.19 8.57 -0.95
N ASP A 494 -15.64 9.39 0.00
CA ASP A 494 -16.55 10.49 -0.32
C ASP A 494 -15.83 11.58 -1.12
N LEU A 495 -16.00 11.54 -2.42
CA LEU A 495 -15.55 12.57 -3.37
C LEU A 495 -16.73 13.33 -4.02
N ALA A 496 -17.93 13.23 -3.45
CA ALA A 496 -19.09 13.95 -3.96
C ALA A 496 -18.90 15.47 -3.84
N TRP A 497 -18.26 15.96 -2.78
CA TRP A 497 -17.91 17.37 -2.64
C TRP A 497 -16.93 17.83 -3.73
N PHE A 498 -15.91 17.03 -4.02
CA PHE A 498 -14.99 17.30 -5.11
C PHE A 498 -15.75 17.43 -6.45
N ARG A 499 -16.73 16.56 -6.74
CA ARG A 499 -17.52 16.66 -7.96
C ARG A 499 -18.39 17.90 -8.04
N LEU A 500 -18.88 18.43 -6.93
CA LEU A 500 -19.54 19.76 -6.89
C LEU A 500 -18.58 20.89 -7.29
N GLN A 501 -17.31 20.76 -6.91
CA GLN A 501 -16.27 21.75 -7.21
C GLN A 501 -15.68 21.57 -8.62
N CYS A 502 -15.55 20.35 -9.10
CA CYS A 502 -14.95 19.97 -10.38
C CYS A 502 -16.01 19.32 -11.29
N ASN A 503 -16.82 20.13 -11.96
CA ASN A 503 -17.88 19.64 -12.85
C ASN A 503 -17.39 19.48 -14.31
N LYS A 504 -16.17 18.96 -14.51
CA LYS A 504 -15.68 18.60 -15.85
C LYS A 504 -16.37 17.32 -16.33
N PRO A 505 -16.74 17.19 -17.60
CA PRO A 505 -17.26 15.93 -18.13
C PRO A 505 -16.18 14.84 -18.10
N LEU A 506 -16.60 13.58 -18.06
CA LEU A 506 -15.68 12.47 -18.25
C LEU A 506 -15.09 12.48 -19.67
N PRO A 507 -13.77 12.37 -19.83
CA PRO A 507 -13.13 12.40 -21.14
C PRO A 507 -13.58 11.20 -21.99
N GLN A 508 -13.56 11.40 -23.31
CA GLN A 508 -13.81 10.39 -24.32
C GLN A 508 -12.50 10.01 -25.01
N GLY A 509 -12.37 8.76 -25.46
CA GLY A 509 -11.16 8.29 -26.15
C GLY A 509 -10.96 6.80 -25.99
N ALA A 510 -9.71 6.34 -26.00
CA ALA A 510 -9.33 4.96 -25.82
C ALA A 510 -9.91 4.39 -24.53
N GLY A 511 -10.47 3.19 -24.61
CA GLY A 511 -11.10 2.49 -23.50
C GLY A 511 -10.28 1.33 -22.96
N LEU A 512 -10.82 0.62 -21.96
CA LEU A 512 -10.15 -0.54 -21.37
C LEU A 512 -9.79 -1.62 -22.41
N ALA A 513 -10.54 -1.69 -23.51
CA ALA A 513 -10.26 -2.63 -24.60
C ALA A 513 -8.91 -2.40 -25.29
N ASP A 514 -8.38 -1.19 -25.19
CA ASP A 514 -7.10 -0.81 -25.80
C ASP A 514 -5.90 -0.98 -24.85
N LEU A 515 -6.16 -1.43 -23.60
CA LEU A 515 -5.11 -1.71 -22.64
C LEU A 515 -4.36 -3.01 -22.98
N PRO A 516 -3.07 -3.10 -22.65
CA PRO A 516 -2.33 -4.34 -22.78
C PRO A 516 -2.95 -5.44 -21.90
N MET A 517 -2.64 -6.70 -22.23
CA MET A 517 -3.16 -7.86 -21.51
C MET A 517 -2.45 -8.07 -20.16
N GLY A 518 -1.44 -7.30 -19.82
CA GLY A 518 -0.76 -7.35 -18.53
C GLY A 518 -0.20 -6.01 -18.10
N TYR A 519 0.05 -5.88 -16.81
CA TYR A 519 0.77 -4.75 -16.24
C TYR A 519 1.61 -5.20 -15.05
N VAL A 520 2.83 -4.67 -14.97
CA VAL A 520 3.78 -4.98 -13.90
C VAL A 520 4.16 -3.69 -13.19
N PHE A 521 4.15 -3.73 -11.88
CA PHE A 521 4.57 -2.67 -10.96
C PHE A 521 5.85 -3.13 -10.25
N PRO A 522 7.04 -2.99 -10.88
CA PRO A 522 8.27 -3.57 -10.34
C PRO A 522 8.72 -2.92 -9.02
N GLU A 523 8.47 -1.62 -8.84
CA GLU A 523 8.78 -0.91 -7.61
C GLU A 523 7.90 -1.34 -6.44
N THR A 524 6.62 -1.63 -6.72
CA THR A 524 5.68 -2.14 -5.71
C THR A 524 5.80 -3.65 -5.54
N GLY A 525 6.25 -4.37 -6.59
CA GLY A 525 6.34 -5.82 -6.63
C GLY A 525 5.01 -6.50 -6.91
N LEU A 526 4.24 -6.01 -7.88
CA LEU A 526 2.94 -6.56 -8.29
C LEU A 526 2.88 -6.77 -9.79
N ALA A 527 2.12 -7.80 -10.21
CA ALA A 527 1.79 -8.01 -11.62
C ALA A 527 0.37 -8.56 -11.75
N SER A 528 -0.27 -8.28 -12.88
CA SER A 528 -1.54 -8.89 -13.29
C SER A 528 -1.57 -9.09 -14.78
N PHE A 529 -2.05 -10.26 -15.22
CA PHE A 529 -2.29 -10.60 -16.63
C PHE A 529 -3.76 -10.99 -16.80
N MET A 530 -4.32 -10.61 -17.94
CA MET A 530 -5.74 -10.75 -18.26
C MET A 530 -5.93 -11.26 -19.68
N THR A 531 -7.06 -11.89 -19.95
CA THR A 531 -7.34 -12.46 -21.28
C THR A 531 -8.35 -11.66 -22.08
N ASN A 532 -9.12 -10.77 -21.43
CA ASN A 532 -10.21 -10.10 -22.13
C ASN A 532 -10.67 -8.81 -21.42
N TRP A 533 -10.40 -7.69 -22.05
CA TRP A 533 -10.92 -6.39 -21.57
C TRP A 533 -12.32 -6.03 -22.08
N ASN A 534 -12.79 -6.66 -23.17
CA ASN A 534 -14.10 -6.38 -23.77
C ASN A 534 -15.25 -6.97 -22.95
N SER A 535 -15.01 -8.09 -22.26
CA SER A 535 -16.01 -8.78 -21.46
C SER A 535 -15.43 -9.28 -20.14
N VAL A 536 -15.69 -8.56 -19.07
CA VAL A 536 -15.26 -8.97 -17.72
C VAL A 536 -15.81 -10.36 -17.35
N GLY A 537 -17.02 -10.69 -17.77
CA GLY A 537 -17.63 -12.01 -17.52
C GLY A 537 -16.92 -13.19 -18.20
N ARG A 538 -16.02 -12.92 -19.15
CA ARG A 538 -15.20 -13.92 -19.87
C ARG A 538 -13.71 -13.74 -19.63
N ASN A 539 -13.32 -12.82 -18.77
CA ASN A 539 -11.93 -12.54 -18.46
C ASN A 539 -11.38 -13.60 -17.49
N ALA A 540 -10.30 -14.26 -17.87
CA ALA A 540 -9.41 -14.95 -16.95
C ALA A 540 -8.30 -13.96 -16.52
N MET A 541 -7.93 -13.98 -15.25
CA MET A 541 -6.89 -13.14 -14.70
C MET A 541 -6.00 -13.96 -13.78
N ILE A 542 -4.70 -13.71 -13.83
CA ILE A 542 -3.73 -14.14 -12.84
C ILE A 542 -3.07 -12.90 -12.23
N SER A 543 -3.01 -12.84 -10.91
CA SER A 543 -2.27 -11.81 -10.16
C SER A 543 -1.09 -12.42 -9.45
N PHE A 544 -0.03 -11.61 -9.25
CA PHE A 544 1.23 -12.03 -8.66
C PHE A 544 1.80 -10.96 -7.75
N ARG A 545 2.49 -11.38 -6.68
CA ARG A 545 3.17 -10.48 -5.75
C ARG A 545 4.56 -11.00 -5.38
N SER A 546 5.58 -10.14 -5.56
CA SER A 546 6.92 -10.27 -5.00
C SER A 546 7.43 -8.86 -4.70
N SER A 547 7.30 -8.42 -3.46
CA SER A 547 7.37 -7.01 -3.10
C SER A 547 8.59 -6.67 -2.25
N PRO A 548 9.34 -5.60 -2.60
CA PRO A 548 10.45 -5.12 -1.79
C PRO A 548 10.02 -4.52 -0.45
N TYR A 549 8.71 -4.30 -0.24
CA TYR A 549 8.16 -3.82 1.03
C TYR A 549 7.92 -4.93 2.06
N GLY A 550 8.29 -6.18 1.76
CA GLY A 550 8.08 -7.29 2.68
C GLY A 550 6.62 -7.50 3.07
N SER A 551 6.38 -7.77 4.34
CA SER A 551 5.05 -7.96 4.93
C SER A 551 4.81 -7.00 6.10
N THR A 552 5.25 -5.76 5.97
CA THR A 552 4.99 -4.71 6.96
C THR A 552 3.55 -4.17 6.86
N SER A 553 3.11 -3.42 7.86
CA SER A 553 1.77 -2.85 7.96
C SER A 553 0.68 -3.87 7.57
N HIS A 554 -0.08 -3.61 6.53
CA HIS A 554 -1.16 -4.48 6.04
C HIS A 554 -0.75 -5.39 4.87
N ALA A 555 0.50 -5.37 4.46
CA ALA A 555 1.03 -6.37 3.53
C ALA A 555 1.14 -7.75 4.22
N LEU A 556 1.13 -8.81 3.45
CA LEU A 556 1.10 -10.19 3.93
C LEU A 556 2.43 -10.90 3.64
N ALA A 557 2.73 -11.96 4.38
CA ALA A 557 3.93 -12.79 4.16
C ALA A 557 3.67 -13.76 2.97
N ASN A 558 3.48 -13.18 1.78
CA ASN A 558 3.03 -13.85 0.57
C ASN A 558 3.89 -13.51 -0.67
N GLN A 559 5.20 -13.40 -0.47
CA GLN A 559 6.11 -13.24 -1.61
C GLN A 559 6.01 -14.45 -2.54
N ASN A 560 6.08 -14.18 -3.84
CA ASN A 560 5.88 -15.16 -4.90
C ASN A 560 4.53 -15.88 -4.86
N ALA A 561 3.49 -15.30 -4.24
CA ALA A 561 2.14 -15.83 -4.30
C ALA A 561 1.40 -15.33 -5.56
N PHE A 562 0.51 -16.17 -6.07
CA PHE A 562 -0.39 -15.84 -7.17
C PHE A 562 -1.85 -16.11 -6.80
N ASN A 563 -2.77 -15.46 -7.50
CA ASN A 563 -4.21 -15.74 -7.41
C ASN A 563 -4.81 -15.81 -8.81
N THR A 564 -5.88 -16.60 -8.99
CA THR A 564 -6.56 -16.77 -10.27
C THR A 564 -8.03 -16.36 -10.19
N PHE A 565 -8.55 -15.83 -11.30
CA PHE A 565 -9.92 -15.33 -11.38
C PHE A 565 -10.54 -15.66 -12.74
N TYR A 566 -11.85 -15.91 -12.74
CA TYR A 566 -12.64 -15.96 -13.95
C TYR A 566 -13.93 -15.18 -13.79
N GLY A 567 -14.26 -14.34 -14.78
CA GLY A 567 -15.46 -13.51 -14.74
C GLY A 567 -15.54 -12.62 -13.49
N GLY A 568 -14.39 -12.19 -12.95
CA GLY A 568 -14.28 -11.40 -11.74
C GLY A 568 -14.44 -12.18 -10.43
N SER A 569 -14.65 -13.50 -10.47
CA SER A 569 -14.71 -14.37 -9.28
C SER A 569 -13.36 -15.02 -9.01
N SER A 570 -12.90 -14.98 -7.76
CA SER A 570 -11.67 -15.65 -7.34
C SER A 570 -11.80 -17.16 -7.35
N LEU A 571 -10.72 -17.85 -7.73
CA LEU A 571 -10.63 -19.30 -7.82
C LEU A 571 -9.54 -19.81 -6.86
N PHE A 572 -8.28 -19.97 -7.29
CA PHE A 572 -7.18 -20.08 -6.33
C PHE A 572 -6.93 -18.70 -5.72
N TYR A 573 -7.09 -18.59 -4.40
CA TYR A 573 -7.08 -17.26 -3.76
C TYR A 573 -6.57 -17.34 -2.32
N SER A 574 -5.89 -16.29 -1.88
CA SER A 574 -5.39 -16.14 -0.50
C SER A 574 -6.48 -16.36 0.55
N SER A 575 -6.15 -17.11 1.58
CA SER A 575 -7.04 -17.63 2.62
C SER A 575 -6.97 -16.81 3.92
N GLY A 576 -7.73 -17.21 4.92
CA GLY A 576 -7.76 -16.62 6.27
C GLY A 576 -8.58 -15.33 6.37
N HIS A 577 -8.76 -14.84 7.61
CA HIS A 577 -9.54 -13.67 7.93
C HIS A 577 -8.71 -12.66 8.72
N HIS A 578 -8.75 -11.39 8.34
CA HIS A 578 -8.14 -10.33 9.14
C HIS A 578 -9.12 -9.88 10.22
N ILE A 579 -8.73 -10.07 11.47
CA ILE A 579 -9.48 -9.63 12.65
C ILE A 579 -8.73 -8.46 13.29
N SER A 580 -7.48 -8.70 13.70
CA SER A 580 -6.60 -7.70 14.30
C SER A 580 -5.13 -8.13 14.19
N PHE A 581 -4.20 -7.18 14.31
CA PHE A 581 -2.75 -7.47 14.39
C PHE A 581 -2.32 -8.20 15.67
N ILE A 582 -3.21 -8.27 16.65
CA ILE A 582 -2.99 -8.93 17.95
C ILE A 582 -3.78 -10.23 18.08
N ASP A 583 -4.29 -10.77 16.99
CA ASP A 583 -5.12 -11.96 16.95
C ASP A 583 -4.34 -13.14 16.35
N GLU A 584 -4.41 -14.30 16.99
CA GLU A 584 -3.66 -15.49 16.60
C GLU A 584 -4.02 -15.96 15.19
N HIS A 585 -5.31 -16.00 14.84
CA HIS A 585 -5.72 -16.37 13.49
C HIS A 585 -5.21 -15.38 12.45
N SER A 586 -5.32 -14.07 12.73
CA SER A 586 -4.85 -13.04 11.82
C SER A 586 -3.35 -13.11 11.58
N VAL A 587 -2.57 -13.46 12.61
CA VAL A 587 -1.11 -13.54 12.52
C VAL A 587 -0.66 -14.90 11.98
N TYR A 588 -1.16 -16.00 12.53
CA TYR A 588 -0.67 -17.35 12.21
C TYR A 588 -1.32 -17.98 10.97
N CYS A 589 -2.48 -17.47 10.54
CA CYS A 589 -3.19 -17.96 9.35
C CYS A 589 -3.25 -16.88 8.26
N HIS A 590 -3.97 -15.79 8.48
CA HIS A 590 -4.22 -14.81 7.42
C HIS A 590 -2.95 -14.11 6.92
N ARG A 591 -2.07 -13.71 7.85
CA ARG A 591 -0.84 -12.99 7.52
C ARG A 591 0.30 -13.91 7.10
N ALA A 592 0.32 -15.13 7.66
CA ALA A 592 1.38 -16.09 7.45
C ALA A 592 1.33 -16.74 6.07
N THR A 593 2.48 -17.16 5.59
CA THR A 593 2.69 -17.78 4.27
C THR A 593 1.78 -18.98 4.00
N ARG A 594 1.40 -19.72 5.07
CA ARG A 594 0.51 -20.88 4.97
C ARG A 594 -0.90 -20.58 4.44
N ALA A 595 -1.27 -19.31 4.32
CA ALA A 595 -2.58 -18.90 3.79
C ALA A 595 -2.54 -18.51 2.30
N HIS A 596 -1.40 -18.65 1.64
CA HIS A 596 -1.18 -18.10 0.31
C HIS A 596 -0.67 -19.15 -0.67
N ASN A 597 -0.97 -18.98 -1.97
CA ASN A 597 -0.56 -19.87 -3.04
C ASN A 597 0.94 -19.70 -3.36
N THR A 598 1.79 -20.17 -2.46
CA THR A 598 3.25 -20.08 -2.52
C THR A 598 3.89 -21.32 -1.91
N ILE A 599 5.10 -21.22 -1.36
CA ILE A 599 5.89 -22.37 -0.87
C ILE A 599 6.11 -22.26 0.65
N LEU A 600 6.15 -23.41 1.37
CA LEU A 600 6.74 -23.50 2.70
C LEU A 600 8.04 -24.33 2.65
N VAL A 601 8.98 -24.02 3.53
CA VAL A 601 10.27 -24.70 3.69
C VAL A 601 10.30 -25.36 5.06
N ASN A 602 10.37 -26.70 5.14
CA ASN A 602 10.21 -27.46 6.39
C ASN A 602 8.93 -27.07 7.18
N GLY A 603 7.85 -26.72 6.48
CA GLY A 603 6.62 -26.20 7.09
C GLY A 603 6.71 -24.76 7.58
N MET A 604 7.86 -24.09 7.47
CA MET A 604 8.09 -22.71 7.90
C MET A 604 7.79 -21.73 6.77
N GLY A 605 7.30 -20.53 7.13
CA GLY A 605 6.94 -19.46 6.24
C GLY A 605 7.94 -18.30 6.19
N GLN A 606 7.52 -17.27 5.49
CA GLN A 606 8.26 -16.01 5.35
C GLN A 606 8.17 -15.19 6.64
N ARG A 607 9.20 -14.39 6.91
CA ARG A 607 9.22 -13.48 8.09
C ARG A 607 8.11 -12.44 7.96
N ILE A 608 7.54 -12.07 9.08
CA ILE A 608 6.67 -10.89 9.16
C ILE A 608 7.56 -9.67 9.40
N GLY A 609 7.37 -8.63 8.61
CA GLY A 609 8.16 -7.41 8.63
C GLY A 609 8.70 -7.04 7.25
N THR A 610 9.44 -5.96 7.18
CA THR A 610 10.10 -5.50 5.94
C THR A 610 11.20 -6.44 5.49
N GLU A 611 11.81 -7.13 6.44
CA GLU A 611 12.91 -8.07 6.24
C GLU A 611 12.51 -9.30 5.42
N GLY A 612 11.20 -9.60 5.38
CA GLY A 612 10.62 -10.68 4.57
C GLY A 612 10.30 -10.24 3.15
N TYR A 613 11.22 -9.58 2.47
CA TYR A 613 10.99 -8.99 1.15
C TYR A 613 11.31 -9.94 -0.01
N GLY A 614 10.71 -9.62 -1.15
CA GLY A 614 11.05 -10.15 -2.45
C GLY A 614 11.03 -9.01 -3.47
N TRP A 615 11.29 -9.29 -4.75
CA TRP A 615 11.19 -8.31 -5.83
C TRP A 615 10.90 -8.98 -7.17
N ILE A 616 10.66 -8.17 -8.19
CA ILE A 616 10.44 -8.61 -9.58
C ILE A 616 11.68 -8.23 -10.40
N PRO A 617 12.67 -9.12 -10.56
CA PRO A 617 13.90 -8.83 -11.32
C PRO A 617 13.72 -8.75 -12.83
N ARG A 618 12.74 -9.48 -13.41
CA ARG A 618 12.49 -9.50 -14.84
C ARG A 618 11.00 -9.57 -15.14
N TYR A 619 10.59 -8.91 -16.20
CA TYR A 619 9.23 -9.04 -16.73
C TYR A 619 9.18 -8.67 -18.22
N TYR A 620 8.14 -9.14 -18.88
CA TYR A 620 7.78 -8.82 -20.24
C TYR A 620 6.26 -8.80 -20.38
N VAL A 621 5.74 -7.80 -21.07
CA VAL A 621 4.31 -7.69 -21.40
C VAL A 621 4.20 -7.51 -22.90
N GLY A 622 3.85 -8.60 -23.59
CA GLY A 622 3.59 -8.63 -25.02
C GLY A 622 2.10 -8.77 -25.34
N GLU A 623 1.76 -8.87 -26.61
CA GLU A 623 0.40 -9.08 -27.08
C GLU A 623 -0.04 -10.55 -26.97
N LYS A 624 0.93 -11.48 -27.12
CA LYS A 624 0.68 -12.93 -27.19
C LYS A 624 1.32 -13.70 -26.05
N ILE A 625 2.24 -13.09 -25.31
CA ILE A 625 2.92 -13.72 -24.20
C ILE A 625 3.20 -12.68 -23.10
N GLY A 626 2.93 -13.05 -21.86
CA GLY A 626 3.31 -12.29 -20.69
C GLY A 626 4.31 -13.06 -19.85
N TYR A 627 5.21 -12.37 -19.17
CA TYR A 627 6.20 -13.00 -18.29
C TYR A 627 6.51 -12.14 -17.10
N VAL A 628 6.63 -12.76 -15.94
CA VAL A 628 7.15 -12.16 -14.72
C VAL A 628 7.90 -13.20 -13.90
N VAL A 629 9.02 -12.81 -13.29
CA VAL A 629 9.69 -13.60 -12.27
C VAL A 629 9.76 -12.82 -10.98
N GLY A 630 9.46 -13.48 -9.87
CA GLY A 630 9.68 -12.97 -8.52
C GLY A 630 10.82 -13.71 -7.84
N ASP A 631 11.63 -12.97 -7.10
CA ASP A 631 12.68 -13.52 -6.25
C ASP A 631 12.30 -13.28 -4.78
N ALA A 632 12.08 -14.35 -4.04
CA ALA A 632 11.72 -14.36 -2.62
C ALA A 632 12.79 -15.04 -1.76
N SER A 633 14.03 -15.11 -2.25
CA SER A 633 15.14 -15.78 -1.56
C SER A 633 15.42 -15.21 -0.17
N ASN A 634 15.17 -13.92 0.04
CA ASN A 634 15.35 -13.25 1.34
C ASN A 634 14.10 -13.25 2.25
N ALA A 635 12.98 -13.81 1.77
CA ALA A 635 11.73 -13.66 2.49
C ALA A 635 11.60 -14.52 3.73
N TYR A 636 12.26 -15.68 3.77
CA TYR A 636 12.08 -16.71 4.81
C TYR A 636 12.97 -16.49 6.04
N GLY A 637 12.56 -17.00 7.19
CA GLY A 637 13.32 -16.99 8.42
C GLY A 637 12.52 -16.59 9.66
N LYS A 638 13.25 -16.38 10.78
CA LYS A 638 12.66 -15.86 12.02
C LYS A 638 12.10 -14.47 11.87
N VAL A 639 11.06 -14.16 12.63
CA VAL A 639 10.57 -12.80 12.79
C VAL A 639 11.61 -12.01 13.59
N ILE A 640 12.17 -10.96 13.00
CA ILE A 640 13.21 -10.12 13.61
C ILE A 640 12.77 -8.66 13.72
N SER A 641 11.66 -8.28 13.09
CA SER A 641 11.10 -6.92 13.14
C SER A 641 10.80 -6.48 14.58
N PRO A 642 11.39 -5.38 15.07
CA PRO A 642 11.14 -4.89 16.43
C PRO A 642 9.65 -4.61 16.69
N LEU A 643 8.95 -4.06 15.70
CA LEU A 643 7.51 -3.79 15.77
C LEU A 643 6.71 -5.08 16.00
N TRP A 644 6.98 -6.12 15.22
CA TRP A 644 6.21 -7.37 15.31
C TRP A 644 6.58 -8.17 16.56
N LEU A 645 7.83 -8.15 16.99
CA LEU A 645 8.25 -8.77 18.25
C LEU A 645 7.58 -8.10 19.45
N GLU A 646 7.50 -6.76 19.48
CA GLU A 646 6.83 -6.06 20.59
C GLU A 646 5.31 -6.26 20.55
N ARG A 647 4.68 -6.24 19.39
CA ARG A 647 3.25 -6.60 19.27
C ARG A 647 2.98 -8.03 19.73
N GLY A 648 3.85 -8.96 19.34
CA GLY A 648 3.77 -10.35 19.78
C GLY A 648 3.83 -10.47 21.30
N LYS A 649 4.78 -9.81 21.94
CA LYS A 649 4.92 -9.77 23.39
C LYS A 649 3.66 -9.22 24.09
N GLN A 650 3.13 -8.09 23.62
CA GLN A 650 1.92 -7.47 24.19
C GLN A 650 0.68 -8.33 24.01
N ALA A 651 0.54 -8.97 22.87
CA ALA A 651 -0.61 -9.82 22.53
C ALA A 651 -0.43 -11.28 22.97
N LYS A 652 0.72 -11.65 23.58
CA LYS A 652 1.11 -13.02 23.92
C LYS A 652 1.17 -13.95 22.69
N LEU A 653 1.59 -13.40 21.55
CA LEU A 653 1.83 -14.17 20.32
C LEU A 653 3.25 -14.76 20.34
N ASP A 654 3.38 -16.01 19.93
CA ASP A 654 4.65 -16.75 19.90
C ASP A 654 5.10 -16.96 18.44
N TYR A 655 6.22 -16.36 18.06
CA TYR A 655 6.83 -16.52 16.73
C TYR A 655 7.88 -17.65 16.76
N SER A 656 7.45 -18.85 17.11
CA SER A 656 8.28 -20.05 17.22
C SER A 656 8.12 -20.97 16.00
N PRO A 657 8.97 -22.03 15.89
CA PRO A 657 8.80 -23.08 14.90
C PRO A 657 7.43 -23.75 14.92
N ALA A 658 6.84 -23.93 16.10
CA ALA A 658 5.50 -24.50 16.26
C ALA A 658 4.42 -23.66 15.55
N ASN A 659 4.63 -22.37 15.41
CA ASN A 659 3.72 -21.42 14.75
C ASN A 659 4.15 -21.04 13.33
N GLY A 660 5.28 -21.56 12.85
CA GLY A 660 5.69 -21.46 11.45
C GLY A 660 6.86 -20.51 11.16
N TRP A 661 7.68 -20.18 12.15
CA TRP A 661 8.87 -19.34 11.97
C TRP A 661 10.10 -19.93 12.67
N ASP A 662 11.18 -20.12 11.91
CA ASP A 662 12.47 -20.57 12.41
C ASP A 662 13.60 -20.03 11.53
N GLU A 663 14.83 -20.36 11.93
CA GLU A 663 15.99 -20.19 11.06
C GLU A 663 15.75 -20.88 9.73
N ASN A 664 16.34 -20.32 8.70
CA ASN A 664 16.02 -20.71 7.35
C ASN A 664 17.32 -21.08 6.63
N HIS A 665 17.24 -22.16 5.90
CA HIS A 665 18.32 -22.69 5.05
C HIS A 665 18.09 -22.38 3.58
N LEU A 666 17.12 -21.53 3.24
CA LEU A 666 16.77 -21.19 1.86
C LEU A 666 17.88 -20.34 1.23
N LYS A 667 18.34 -20.73 0.07
CA LYS A 667 19.24 -19.97 -0.80
C LYS A 667 18.51 -19.29 -1.93
N THR A 668 17.61 -20.01 -2.58
CA THR A 668 16.93 -19.55 -3.78
C THR A 668 15.46 -19.93 -3.72
N PHE A 669 14.61 -18.93 -3.96
CA PHE A 669 13.23 -19.15 -4.35
C PHE A 669 12.85 -18.15 -5.43
N ARG A 670 12.91 -18.60 -6.68
CA ARG A 670 12.43 -17.86 -7.85
C ARG A 670 11.19 -18.53 -8.40
N ARG A 671 10.13 -17.73 -8.60
CA ARG A 671 8.91 -18.17 -9.28
C ARG A 671 8.73 -17.40 -10.57
N HIS A 672 8.74 -18.13 -11.67
CA HIS A 672 8.44 -17.63 -13.00
C HIS A 672 6.99 -17.87 -13.33
N ILE A 673 6.30 -16.88 -13.89
CA ILE A 673 4.95 -17.02 -14.43
C ILE A 673 4.98 -16.57 -15.90
N VAL A 674 4.53 -17.44 -16.79
CA VAL A 674 4.39 -17.16 -18.22
C VAL A 674 2.91 -17.26 -18.57
N GLU A 675 2.29 -16.15 -18.96
CA GLU A 675 0.93 -16.12 -19.50
C GLU A 675 0.96 -16.50 -20.98
N LEU A 676 0.17 -17.48 -21.38
CA LEU A 676 0.22 -18.12 -22.68
C LEU A 676 -0.95 -17.64 -23.58
N GLY A 677 -0.82 -16.44 -24.08
CA GLY A 677 -1.85 -15.80 -24.91
C GLY A 677 -3.12 -15.48 -24.13
N THR A 678 -4.24 -15.43 -24.84
CA THR A 678 -5.55 -15.04 -24.30
C THR A 678 -6.45 -16.24 -23.96
N SER A 679 -5.87 -17.45 -23.83
CA SER A 679 -6.63 -18.68 -23.57
C SER A 679 -6.90 -18.97 -22.09
N GLY A 680 -6.36 -18.18 -21.18
CA GLY A 680 -6.37 -18.42 -19.74
C GLY A 680 -5.43 -19.54 -19.30
N LEU A 681 -4.41 -19.82 -20.11
CA LEU A 681 -3.31 -20.72 -19.79
C LEU A 681 -2.14 -19.92 -19.24
N ALA A 682 -1.61 -20.34 -18.09
CA ALA A 682 -0.36 -19.85 -17.56
C ALA A 682 0.55 -21.02 -17.17
N PHE A 683 1.85 -20.83 -17.32
CA PHE A 683 2.86 -21.76 -16.86
C PHE A 683 3.63 -21.15 -15.70
N ILE A 684 3.75 -21.87 -14.58
CA ILE A 684 4.49 -21.45 -13.39
C ILE A 684 5.66 -22.41 -13.20
N TYR A 685 6.85 -21.85 -12.95
CA TYR A 685 8.06 -22.63 -12.68
C TYR A 685 8.74 -22.11 -11.42
N ASP A 686 8.96 -22.99 -10.45
CA ASP A 686 9.62 -22.68 -9.19
C ASP A 686 11.03 -23.28 -9.14
N GLU A 687 12.01 -22.44 -8.89
CA GLU A 687 13.37 -22.83 -8.57
C GLU A 687 13.60 -22.69 -7.09
N LEU A 688 13.95 -23.79 -6.45
CA LEU A 688 14.14 -23.89 -5.01
C LEU A 688 15.49 -24.51 -4.69
N GLU A 689 16.28 -23.83 -3.86
CA GLU A 689 17.56 -24.32 -3.35
C GLU A 689 17.73 -23.98 -1.88
N ALA A 690 18.30 -24.92 -1.12
CA ALA A 690 18.63 -24.76 0.31
C ALA A 690 20.04 -25.26 0.61
N ASP A 691 20.63 -24.78 1.70
CA ASP A 691 21.94 -25.19 2.18
C ASP A 691 21.99 -26.63 2.65
N GLU A 692 20.85 -27.14 3.16
CA GLU A 692 20.69 -28.51 3.61
C GLU A 692 19.39 -29.15 3.06
N PRO A 693 19.21 -30.46 3.14
CA PRO A 693 18.00 -31.13 2.69
C PRO A 693 16.77 -30.71 3.52
N VAL A 694 15.78 -30.08 2.88
CA VAL A 694 14.52 -29.59 3.46
C VAL A 694 13.32 -30.19 2.74
N THR A 695 12.17 -30.18 3.36
CA THR A 695 10.90 -30.44 2.67
C THR A 695 10.36 -29.18 2.03
N TRP A 696 9.83 -29.29 0.83
CA TRP A 696 9.22 -28.24 0.07
C TRP A 696 7.72 -28.48 -0.04
N SER A 697 6.89 -27.54 0.42
CA SER A 697 5.44 -27.68 0.35
C SER A 697 4.83 -26.63 -0.57
N TYR A 698 4.20 -27.10 -1.64
CA TYR A 698 3.44 -26.27 -2.58
C TYR A 698 2.02 -26.10 -2.06
N LEU A 699 1.53 -24.85 -2.01
CA LEU A 699 0.25 -24.49 -1.40
C LEU A 699 -0.74 -23.95 -2.43
N LEU A 700 -2.00 -24.41 -2.34
CA LEU A 700 -3.14 -23.82 -3.03
C LEU A 700 -4.32 -23.67 -2.08
N HIS A 701 -5.12 -22.61 -2.29
CA HIS A 701 -6.25 -22.29 -1.43
C HIS A 701 -7.48 -21.91 -2.24
N THR A 702 -8.65 -22.25 -1.71
CA THR A 702 -9.93 -21.70 -2.17
C THR A 702 -10.75 -21.19 -0.98
N VAL A 703 -11.56 -20.16 -1.22
CA VAL A 703 -12.30 -19.48 -0.14
C VAL A 703 -13.83 -19.65 -0.24
N ILE A 704 -14.34 -20.18 -1.35
CA ILE A 704 -15.78 -20.32 -1.59
C ILE A 704 -16.19 -21.79 -1.68
N ASN A 705 -15.53 -22.56 -2.53
CA ASN A 705 -15.85 -23.96 -2.75
C ASN A 705 -14.64 -24.86 -2.43
N PRO A 706 -14.85 -26.12 -2.02
CA PRO A 706 -13.77 -27.09 -1.87
C PRO A 706 -13.04 -27.33 -3.20
N MET A 707 -11.77 -27.68 -3.11
CA MET A 707 -10.98 -28.12 -4.26
C MET A 707 -11.25 -29.59 -4.56
N THR A 708 -11.20 -29.97 -5.84
CA THR A 708 -11.13 -31.37 -6.26
C THR A 708 -9.67 -31.70 -6.55
N VAL A 709 -9.17 -32.83 -6.00
CA VAL A 709 -7.78 -33.29 -6.19
C VAL A 709 -7.81 -34.67 -6.83
N LYS A 710 -7.02 -34.87 -7.89
CA LYS A 710 -6.84 -36.16 -8.58
C LYS A 710 -5.36 -36.42 -8.78
N GLU A 711 -4.87 -37.56 -8.34
CA GLU A 711 -3.51 -37.99 -8.62
C GLU A 711 -3.46 -38.62 -10.01
N ASN A 712 -2.47 -38.21 -10.78
CA ASN A 712 -2.12 -38.77 -12.10
C ASN A 712 -0.66 -39.28 -12.02
N PRO A 713 -0.26 -40.30 -12.75
CA PRO A 713 1.12 -40.78 -12.73
C PRO A 713 2.20 -39.73 -12.95
N ASN A 714 1.90 -38.66 -13.67
CA ASN A 714 2.85 -37.64 -14.07
C ASN A 714 2.64 -36.27 -13.40
N TYR A 715 1.48 -36.03 -12.81
CA TYR A 715 1.15 -34.75 -12.16
C TYR A 715 0.02 -34.91 -11.15
N VAL A 716 -0.10 -33.97 -10.24
CA VAL A 716 -1.31 -33.83 -9.42
C VAL A 716 -2.22 -32.80 -10.08
N HIS A 717 -3.48 -33.13 -10.28
CA HIS A 717 -4.50 -32.25 -10.83
C HIS A 717 -5.38 -31.71 -9.72
N ILE A 718 -5.40 -30.39 -9.57
CA ILE A 718 -6.19 -29.66 -8.56
C ILE A 718 -7.14 -28.71 -9.30
N GLN A 719 -8.43 -28.78 -9.00
CA GLN A 719 -9.41 -27.87 -9.58
C GLN A 719 -10.09 -27.02 -8.52
N ALA A 720 -10.11 -25.71 -8.75
CA ALA A 720 -10.87 -24.72 -8.02
C ALA A 720 -12.07 -24.25 -8.85
N THR A 721 -13.24 -24.12 -8.24
CA THR A 721 -14.45 -23.63 -8.91
C THR A 721 -15.12 -22.52 -8.10
N ASN A 722 -15.69 -21.54 -8.80
CA ASN A 722 -16.51 -20.50 -8.17
C ASN A 722 -17.44 -19.89 -9.22
N LYS A 723 -18.74 -19.88 -8.95
CA LYS A 723 -19.79 -19.43 -9.90
C LYS A 723 -19.65 -20.12 -11.26
N ASN A 724 -19.39 -19.35 -12.32
CA ASN A 724 -19.24 -19.83 -13.69
C ASN A 724 -17.79 -20.03 -14.13
N GLY A 725 -16.84 -19.95 -13.20
CA GLY A 725 -15.41 -20.11 -13.46
C GLY A 725 -14.81 -21.36 -12.84
N ALA A 726 -13.78 -21.87 -13.48
CA ALA A 726 -12.89 -22.91 -13.00
C ALA A 726 -11.42 -22.52 -13.23
N SER A 727 -10.55 -23.01 -12.38
CA SER A 727 -9.10 -22.95 -12.56
C SER A 727 -8.51 -24.31 -12.21
N ASP A 728 -7.84 -24.92 -13.17
CA ASP A 728 -7.21 -26.22 -13.06
C ASP A 728 -5.70 -26.01 -12.94
N ALA A 729 -5.09 -26.61 -11.92
CA ALA A 729 -3.65 -26.64 -11.72
C ALA A 729 -3.15 -28.07 -11.96
N PHE A 730 -2.26 -28.24 -12.92
CA PHE A 730 -1.56 -29.49 -13.21
C PHE A 730 -0.14 -29.35 -12.67
N LEU A 731 0.12 -29.94 -11.49
CA LEU A 731 1.36 -29.79 -10.74
C LEU A 731 2.33 -30.93 -11.06
N PHE A 732 3.41 -30.62 -11.76
CA PHE A 732 4.57 -31.48 -12.00
C PHE A 732 5.66 -31.17 -10.99
N SER A 733 6.50 -32.13 -10.64
CA SER A 733 7.55 -31.96 -9.65
C SER A 733 8.78 -32.82 -9.90
N SER A 734 9.87 -32.51 -9.21
CA SER A 734 11.12 -33.27 -9.25
C SER A 734 11.01 -34.70 -8.71
N GLY A 735 10.03 -34.98 -7.88
CA GLY A 735 9.84 -36.30 -7.24
C GLY A 735 8.41 -36.48 -6.74
N LYS A 736 8.17 -37.61 -6.08
CA LYS A 736 6.86 -37.92 -5.50
C LYS A 736 6.46 -36.91 -4.43
N LEU A 737 5.21 -36.51 -4.43
CA LEU A 737 4.59 -35.61 -3.47
C LEU A 737 3.66 -36.38 -2.54
N THR A 738 3.59 -35.95 -1.29
CA THR A 738 2.51 -36.32 -0.36
C THR A 738 1.51 -35.19 -0.37
N THR A 739 0.25 -35.50 -0.68
CA THR A 739 -0.83 -34.50 -0.81
C THR A 739 -1.77 -34.54 0.38
N GLU A 740 -2.20 -33.38 0.84
CA GLU A 740 -3.19 -33.21 1.89
C GLU A 740 -4.18 -32.13 1.49
N THR A 741 -5.46 -32.31 1.84
CA THR A 741 -6.50 -31.29 1.71
C THR A 741 -7.29 -31.18 3.00
N THR A 742 -7.47 -29.95 3.52
CA THR A 742 -8.24 -29.70 4.72
C THR A 742 -9.06 -28.41 4.60
N ASP A 743 -10.17 -28.33 5.32
CA ASP A 743 -10.96 -27.12 5.51
C ASP A 743 -10.70 -26.44 6.86
N LYS A 744 -9.74 -26.96 7.63
CA LYS A 744 -9.39 -26.41 8.95
C LYS A 744 -8.28 -25.42 8.87
N PHE A 745 -8.49 -24.26 9.50
CA PHE A 745 -7.41 -23.34 9.75
C PHE A 745 -6.46 -23.87 10.83
N PHE A 746 -5.19 -23.51 10.75
CA PHE A 746 -4.20 -23.78 11.80
C PHE A 746 -4.65 -23.21 13.16
N VAL A 747 -5.23 -22.01 13.18
CA VAL A 747 -5.94 -21.44 14.31
C VAL A 747 -7.34 -21.04 13.83
N PRO A 748 -8.42 -21.45 14.50
CA PRO A 748 -9.77 -21.08 14.14
C PRO A 748 -9.98 -19.56 14.08
N ALA A 749 -10.78 -19.07 13.14
CA ALA A 749 -11.10 -17.67 13.01
C ALA A 749 -12.37 -17.32 13.80
N VAL A 750 -12.26 -16.41 14.77
CA VAL A 750 -13.38 -15.95 15.61
C VAL A 750 -13.41 -14.43 15.61
N ASN A 751 -14.56 -13.84 15.32
CA ASN A 751 -14.74 -12.40 15.32
C ASN A 751 -14.95 -11.85 16.75
N TRP A 752 -13.89 -11.79 17.51
CA TRP A 752 -13.93 -11.28 18.89
C TRP A 752 -14.01 -9.73 18.98
N LEU A 753 -13.93 -9.03 17.86
CA LEU A 753 -14.14 -7.57 17.81
C LEU A 753 -15.63 -7.17 17.84
N ARG A 754 -16.55 -8.14 17.83
CA ARG A 754 -17.97 -7.90 17.90
C ARG A 754 -18.70 -9.07 18.54
N ALA A 755 -19.29 -8.83 19.68
CA ALA A 755 -20.16 -9.81 20.37
C ALA A 755 -21.61 -9.72 19.87
N ASP A 756 -22.33 -10.82 19.98
CA ASP A 756 -23.79 -10.86 19.85
C ASP A 756 -24.50 -10.28 21.09
N SER A 757 -25.84 -10.31 21.10
CA SER A 757 -26.63 -9.79 22.23
C SER A 757 -26.39 -10.52 23.56
N LYS A 758 -25.78 -11.70 23.53
CA LYS A 758 -25.45 -12.53 24.70
C LYS A 758 -23.96 -12.46 25.07
N GLY A 759 -23.16 -11.64 24.39
CA GLY A 759 -21.72 -11.51 24.61
C GLY A 759 -20.88 -12.58 23.92
N ASN A 760 -21.44 -13.43 23.06
CA ASN A 760 -20.71 -14.47 22.34
C ASN A 760 -20.08 -13.94 21.05
N PHE A 761 -18.97 -14.57 20.66
CA PHE A 761 -18.25 -14.25 19.42
C PHE A 761 -18.55 -15.27 18.32
N ALA A 762 -18.88 -14.77 17.12
CA ALA A 762 -19.19 -15.63 15.98
C ALA A 762 -17.93 -16.15 15.30
N PRO A 763 -17.87 -17.45 14.93
CA PRO A 763 -16.80 -17.96 14.08
C PRO A 763 -16.97 -17.43 12.64
N TYR A 764 -15.84 -17.30 11.93
CA TYR A 764 -15.85 -17.11 10.50
C TYR A 764 -15.92 -18.45 9.77
N ALA A 765 -16.38 -18.43 8.52
CA ALA A 765 -16.40 -19.60 7.66
C ALA A 765 -14.98 -20.13 7.41
N ASN A 766 -14.83 -21.45 7.33
CA ASN A 766 -13.59 -22.11 6.94
C ASN A 766 -13.28 -21.87 5.46
N HIS A 767 -12.00 -22.02 5.11
CA HIS A 767 -11.49 -22.05 3.75
C HIS A 767 -10.81 -23.40 3.50
N TRP A 768 -10.55 -23.75 2.24
CA TRP A 768 -9.91 -25.01 1.88
C TRP A 768 -8.44 -24.79 1.54
N HIS A 769 -7.61 -25.72 2.00
CA HIS A 769 -6.16 -25.68 1.90
C HIS A 769 -5.69 -26.99 1.27
N PHE A 770 -4.93 -26.90 0.20
CA PHE A 770 -4.21 -28.00 -0.41
C PHE A 770 -2.72 -27.80 -0.16
N THR A 771 -2.05 -28.88 0.23
CA THR A 771 -0.60 -28.94 0.44
C THR A 771 -0.04 -30.14 -0.29
N ALA A 772 1.01 -29.94 -1.09
CA ALA A 772 1.78 -31.01 -1.71
C ALA A 772 3.23 -30.91 -1.24
N THR A 773 3.68 -31.89 -0.44
CA THR A 773 4.99 -31.86 0.24
C THR A 773 5.93 -32.88 -0.35
N SER A 774 7.16 -32.46 -0.64
CA SER A 774 8.26 -33.30 -1.13
C SER A 774 8.92 -34.11 0.00
N SER A 775 9.69 -35.15 -0.36
CA SER A 775 10.78 -35.65 0.49
C SER A 775 11.84 -34.56 0.69
N LYS A 776 12.72 -34.73 1.71
CA LYS A 776 13.83 -33.80 1.97
C LYS A 776 14.85 -33.79 0.85
N GLN A 777 15.07 -32.63 0.24
CA GLN A 777 16.03 -32.39 -0.85
C GLN A 777 16.60 -30.98 -0.78
N LYS A 778 17.86 -30.80 -1.20
CA LYS A 778 18.50 -29.48 -1.25
C LYS A 778 17.96 -28.63 -2.42
N VAL A 779 17.77 -29.26 -3.56
CA VAL A 779 17.26 -28.61 -4.79
C VAL A 779 15.93 -29.22 -5.15
N TYR A 780 14.94 -28.40 -5.43
CA TYR A 780 13.63 -28.86 -5.87
C TYR A 780 13.05 -27.94 -6.95
N ARG A 781 12.19 -28.49 -7.80
CA ARG A 781 11.54 -27.73 -8.86
C ARG A 781 10.12 -28.17 -9.01
N PHE A 782 9.22 -27.19 -9.06
CA PHE A 782 7.85 -27.39 -9.44
C PHE A 782 7.61 -26.76 -10.82
N ALA A 783 6.79 -27.42 -11.63
CA ALA A 783 6.26 -26.85 -12.85
C ALA A 783 4.74 -27.02 -12.82
N THR A 784 4.01 -25.92 -12.87
CA THR A 784 2.55 -25.96 -12.79
C THR A 784 1.94 -25.34 -14.04
N ILE A 785 1.02 -26.04 -14.68
CA ILE A 785 0.19 -25.47 -15.74
C ILE A 785 -1.13 -25.06 -15.12
N ILE A 786 -1.47 -23.79 -15.22
CA ILE A 786 -2.76 -23.24 -14.77
C ILE A 786 -3.64 -23.07 -16.02
N ASN A 787 -4.86 -23.57 -15.99
CA ASN A 787 -5.88 -23.26 -16.99
C ASN A 787 -7.11 -22.66 -16.32
N THR A 788 -7.33 -21.38 -16.51
CA THR A 788 -8.48 -20.63 -15.96
C THR A 788 -9.50 -20.40 -17.06
N HIS A 789 -10.72 -20.90 -16.88
CA HIS A 789 -11.73 -20.96 -17.96
C HIS A 789 -13.16 -20.91 -17.41
N ALA A 790 -14.14 -20.83 -18.34
CA ALA A 790 -15.54 -20.99 -17.97
C ALA A 790 -15.81 -22.43 -17.46
N LEU A 791 -16.52 -22.57 -16.34
CA LEU A 791 -16.85 -23.89 -15.76
C LEU A 791 -17.56 -24.82 -16.74
N ALA A 792 -18.33 -24.27 -17.68
CA ALA A 792 -19.03 -25.02 -18.73
C ALA A 792 -18.11 -25.57 -19.85
N ARG A 793 -16.81 -25.21 -19.82
CA ARG A 793 -15.81 -25.73 -20.77
C ARG A 793 -14.89 -26.72 -20.07
N PRO A 794 -14.41 -27.77 -20.78
CA PRO A 794 -13.37 -28.62 -20.21
C PRO A 794 -12.04 -27.84 -20.07
N ALA A 795 -11.24 -28.25 -19.11
CA ALA A 795 -9.85 -27.78 -19.02
C ALA A 795 -9.03 -28.24 -20.23
N ALA A 796 -8.04 -27.43 -20.60
CA ALA A 796 -6.99 -27.87 -21.53
C ALA A 796 -6.02 -28.78 -20.76
N GLU A 797 -6.21 -30.08 -20.83
CA GLU A 797 -5.35 -31.04 -20.13
C GLU A 797 -3.98 -31.16 -20.82
N PRO A 798 -2.88 -31.28 -20.04
CA PRO A 798 -1.55 -31.47 -20.58
C PRO A 798 -1.38 -32.89 -21.17
N GLU A 799 -0.87 -32.96 -22.38
CA GLU A 799 -0.42 -34.18 -23.06
C GLU A 799 1.09 -34.32 -22.98
N ILE A 800 1.60 -35.40 -22.40
CA ILE A 800 3.04 -35.67 -22.36
C ILE A 800 3.44 -36.40 -23.64
N LEU A 801 4.26 -35.74 -24.43
CA LEU A 801 4.76 -36.27 -25.68
C LEU A 801 5.86 -37.35 -25.45
N LYS A 802 6.11 -38.18 -26.46
CA LYS A 802 7.10 -39.28 -26.40
C LYS A 802 8.52 -38.82 -26.05
N ASP A 803 8.84 -37.59 -26.32
CA ASP A 803 10.15 -36.95 -26.03
C ASP A 803 10.17 -36.18 -24.70
N GLY A 804 9.15 -36.34 -23.89
CA GLY A 804 9.04 -35.72 -22.57
C GLY A 804 8.58 -34.28 -22.59
N ARG A 805 8.33 -33.66 -23.76
CA ARG A 805 7.71 -32.33 -23.81
C ARG A 805 6.23 -32.40 -23.43
N ILE A 806 5.70 -31.30 -22.95
CA ILE A 806 4.29 -31.17 -22.57
C ILE A 806 3.58 -30.32 -23.62
N LYS A 807 2.49 -30.84 -24.19
CA LYS A 807 1.61 -30.06 -25.05
C LYS A 807 0.35 -29.69 -24.28
N VAL A 808 -0.02 -28.43 -24.32
CA VAL A 808 -1.27 -27.94 -23.75
C VAL A 808 -1.89 -26.87 -24.64
N GLY A 809 -3.10 -27.10 -25.10
CA GLY A 809 -3.74 -26.23 -26.09
C GLY A 809 -2.85 -26.06 -27.32
N SER A 810 -2.52 -24.83 -27.67
CA SER A 810 -1.62 -24.47 -28.78
C SER A 810 -0.15 -24.28 -28.37
N TRP A 811 0.27 -24.78 -27.22
CA TRP A 811 1.62 -24.55 -26.68
C TRP A 811 2.36 -25.86 -26.46
N ILE A 812 3.67 -25.83 -26.71
CA ILE A 812 4.61 -26.89 -26.37
C ILE A 812 5.60 -26.37 -25.36
N ILE A 813 5.74 -27.10 -24.26
CA ILE A 813 6.60 -26.76 -23.12
C ILE A 813 7.68 -27.83 -23.00
N LYS A 814 8.92 -27.41 -22.93
CA LYS A 814 10.05 -28.23 -22.48
C LYS A 814 10.51 -27.64 -21.15
N VAL A 815 10.58 -28.43 -20.11
CA VAL A 815 10.95 -27.95 -18.77
C VAL A 815 11.87 -28.97 -18.08
N ASN A 816 12.84 -28.47 -17.33
CA ASN A 816 13.64 -29.29 -16.44
C ASN A 816 13.04 -29.26 -15.02
N THR A 817 12.34 -30.34 -14.66
CA THR A 817 11.86 -30.56 -13.29
C THR A 817 12.82 -31.39 -12.46
N SER A 818 13.92 -31.91 -13.01
CA SER A 818 14.95 -32.66 -12.25
C SER A 818 15.72 -31.69 -11.33
N ALA A 819 16.11 -32.17 -10.15
CA ALA A 819 17.02 -31.46 -9.27
C ALA A 819 18.42 -31.27 -9.88
N GLU A 820 18.76 -32.10 -10.87
CA GLU A 820 20.03 -32.04 -11.58
C GLU A 820 19.99 -31.11 -12.78
N GLY A 821 21.14 -30.55 -13.12
CA GLY A 821 21.31 -29.66 -14.26
C GLY A 821 20.76 -28.26 -14.05
N THR A 822 20.97 -27.42 -15.04
CA THR A 822 20.56 -25.99 -14.99
C THR A 822 19.04 -25.87 -14.99
N PRO A 823 18.45 -25.00 -14.13
CA PRO A 823 17.04 -24.68 -14.23
C PRO A 823 16.73 -24.07 -15.59
N MET A 824 15.68 -24.61 -16.26
CA MET A 824 15.32 -24.15 -17.60
C MET A 824 13.90 -24.50 -17.99
N PHE A 825 13.31 -23.66 -18.80
CA PHE A 825 12.16 -23.99 -19.63
C PHE A 825 12.27 -23.34 -21.02
N PHE A 826 11.60 -23.97 -21.98
CA PHE A 826 11.36 -23.45 -23.32
C PHE A 826 9.90 -23.65 -23.66
N ILE A 827 9.21 -22.60 -24.04
CA ILE A 827 7.78 -22.61 -24.38
C ILE A 827 7.62 -21.97 -25.75
N ARG A 828 6.85 -22.60 -26.64
CA ARG A 828 6.56 -22.04 -27.96
C ARG A 828 5.11 -22.23 -28.37
N SER A 829 4.57 -21.28 -29.13
CA SER A 829 3.29 -21.47 -29.84
C SER A 829 3.40 -22.51 -30.96
N THR A 830 2.32 -23.23 -31.21
CA THR A 830 2.17 -24.16 -32.34
C THR A 830 1.17 -23.64 -33.38
N LYS A 831 0.62 -22.46 -33.19
CA LYS A 831 -0.29 -21.88 -34.17
C LYS A 831 0.48 -21.45 -35.41
N VAL A 832 -0.10 -21.76 -36.56
CA VAL A 832 0.51 -21.41 -37.85
C VAL A 832 0.57 -19.89 -38.01
N GLY A 833 1.75 -19.40 -38.37
CA GLY A 833 1.99 -17.96 -38.57
C GLY A 833 2.31 -17.19 -37.29
N GLU A 834 2.35 -17.84 -36.12
CA GLU A 834 2.82 -17.21 -34.87
C GLU A 834 4.29 -17.60 -34.58
N ASP A 835 5.19 -16.62 -34.55
CA ASP A 835 6.57 -16.78 -34.07
C ASP A 835 6.67 -16.25 -32.62
N VAL A 836 6.15 -17.06 -31.69
CA VAL A 836 6.12 -16.71 -30.26
C VAL A 836 6.78 -17.81 -29.45
N ASN A 837 7.84 -17.47 -28.73
CA ASN A 837 8.47 -18.38 -27.79
C ASN A 837 9.15 -17.62 -26.64
N ILE A 838 9.40 -18.34 -25.56
CA ILE A 838 10.19 -17.88 -24.41
C ILE A 838 11.14 -18.98 -23.98
N THR A 839 12.38 -18.58 -23.76
CA THR A 839 13.45 -19.45 -23.25
C THR A 839 14.00 -18.89 -21.96
N TYR A 840 13.97 -19.69 -20.93
CA TYR A 840 14.68 -19.40 -19.67
C TYR A 840 15.77 -20.45 -19.46
N LYS A 841 16.97 -19.98 -19.11
CA LYS A 841 18.09 -20.82 -18.73
C LYS A 841 19.00 -20.07 -17.75
N GLY A 842 18.84 -20.32 -16.45
CA GLY A 842 19.66 -19.69 -15.42
C GLY A 842 19.51 -18.16 -15.37
N ASP A 843 20.54 -17.42 -15.79
CA ASP A 843 20.63 -15.97 -15.57
C ASP A 843 19.89 -15.11 -16.61
N ALA A 844 19.39 -15.69 -17.69
CA ALA A 844 18.76 -14.95 -18.77
C ALA A 844 17.40 -15.53 -19.16
N THR A 845 16.50 -14.64 -19.56
CA THR A 845 15.24 -14.98 -20.22
C THR A 845 15.21 -14.30 -21.58
N ILE A 846 14.94 -15.08 -22.63
CA ILE A 846 14.82 -14.58 -24.00
C ILE A 846 13.36 -14.77 -24.42
N VAL A 847 12.71 -13.69 -24.80
CA VAL A 847 11.34 -13.68 -25.34
C VAL A 847 11.42 -13.32 -26.82
N ARG A 848 10.75 -14.12 -27.65
CA ARG A 848 10.58 -13.83 -29.08
C ARG A 848 9.09 -13.72 -29.38
N GLU A 849 8.71 -12.63 -30.01
CA GLU A 849 7.33 -12.35 -30.41
C GLU A 849 7.32 -11.62 -31.76
N ASP A 850 6.68 -12.24 -32.75
CA ASP A 850 6.50 -11.68 -34.11
C ASP A 850 7.79 -11.16 -34.78
N GLY A 851 8.88 -11.92 -34.64
CA GLY A 851 10.17 -11.63 -35.23
C GLY A 851 11.06 -10.70 -34.39
N TYR A 852 10.56 -10.16 -33.28
CA TYR A 852 11.36 -9.39 -32.31
C TYR A 852 11.86 -10.30 -31.19
N GLU A 853 13.13 -10.15 -30.83
CA GLU A 853 13.75 -10.87 -29.72
C GLU A 853 14.19 -9.90 -28.64
N THR A 854 13.79 -10.19 -27.40
CA THR A 854 14.14 -9.39 -26.21
C THR A 854 14.85 -10.28 -25.21
N THR A 855 16.08 -9.92 -24.86
CA THR A 855 16.83 -10.56 -23.77
C THR A 855 16.58 -9.78 -22.47
N LEU A 856 16.10 -10.49 -21.46
CA LEU A 856 15.81 -9.96 -20.14
C LEU A 856 16.89 -10.41 -19.17
N THR A 857 17.49 -9.47 -18.47
CA THR A 857 18.43 -9.69 -17.37
C THR A 857 17.86 -9.15 -16.08
N ASP A 858 18.38 -9.58 -14.91
CA ASP A 858 17.93 -9.12 -13.63
C ASP A 858 18.12 -7.62 -13.48
N LYS A 859 17.05 -6.96 -13.08
CA LYS A 859 17.07 -5.58 -12.62
C LYS A 859 16.77 -5.61 -11.14
N PHE A 860 17.63 -4.99 -10.39
CA PHE A 860 17.39 -4.85 -8.95
C PHE A 860 16.56 -3.59 -8.71
N PRO A 861 15.71 -3.57 -7.68
CA PRO A 861 15.03 -2.35 -7.32
C PRO A 861 16.06 -1.28 -6.92
N GLU A 862 15.73 0.00 -7.10
CA GLU A 862 16.59 1.15 -6.70
C GLU A 862 16.95 1.18 -5.19
N LEU A 863 16.76 0.07 -4.50
CA LEU A 863 17.08 -0.15 -3.09
C LEU A 863 18.50 -0.68 -2.88
N GLU A 864 19.18 -1.11 -3.92
CA GLU A 864 20.58 -1.54 -3.78
C GLU A 864 21.49 -0.34 -3.53
N ILE A 865 22.25 -0.49 -2.49
CA ILE A 865 23.29 0.46 -2.06
C ILE A 865 24.63 0.06 -2.64
#